data_38658bfb4bf28904f0031526e0fadf4d
#
_entry.id   38658bfb4bf28904f0031526e0fadf4d
#
_cell.length_a   1.000
_cell.length_b   1.000
_cell.length_c   1.000
_cell.angle_alpha   90.00
_cell.angle_beta   90.00
_cell.angle_gamma   90.00
#
_symmetry.space_group_name_H-M   'P 1'
#
loop_
_entity.id
_entity.type
_entity.pdbx_description
1 polymer ?
#
loop_
_entity_poly.entity_id
_entity_poly.type
_entity_poly.pdbx_seq_one_letter_code
_entity_poly.pdbx_strand_id
1 'polypeptide(L)'
;MSEIEVFLFNPSITQSLLWLTLVMTIGLWLGEKAKIKSFSLGVTWVLFVGIALASLGVKIDHAVMQFAKDFGLILFVYSIGLQVGPSFSPFKRGVLHLNMLAAAIVLLACVCTVVLHYITGIDMSTLAGVMSGATTSTPSLAAAQQAYFDLKGTSNPDIATGYAVAYPLSIVGLILAFELVRKAFKIRLPEEEKKLKAEAQEVEEPLCVDITLNNPQIDTLTIHTLLRLCPVKEMVVSRVIRPDGSDELVNEQTTFRNGDTLRILTEKQHIDALRLLGQMKDYDLHVQSEKSDHLISRRIAVTRPECQGKRIRSFNLRQQYHATITRVSRAGIDLLATEDMILQVGDRLMVVGDKNDVSRVAEIFGNELKRLDVPHLLPVFFGIVLGICVGLLPIPIPGMGTTFKLGLVGGSLIVALLIGHYGPYYNLITFSTTSANMMLRQVGLTLFLAALGLSVGENFIPTVVNGGYLWIGYGFLITIIPLLIVGSIAYKWLHMNYFNVVGLMVGSMTCAMALPYAQSLSNDNNQAAVCYATLSPFTTFLRVMAGQLIVLIFCSFTILPPTVNTPEGEEYGPTLTIDDNTLYFVGLNREDGSATEDIYVSHRDRRTGEWGTARRVPALSNPTRNEAPTSISGDGKTMLLFVEGRMCFSVRGPQGWTEPRPLPSHLQLGNWQADAQLTADGKALLFAANYAAENEEKASLNIFVSERDEQGRWGKPYSIGAVINTPGMERSPFLHPDGKTLYFASDRPGTIGDLDIWITRRLSDTCWTCWSEPENLGPTINTSGRDCWYTISADGTTAYYAQKKGRQHDIYRVELPKDKRPETITVLKTREAVAINNLLFETGKDIILPASLPELKRIADLIVAYGYKVHLAGHTDNVGSATSNQALSQARAEAVKRQLVIYGCTPESITAVGYGDTRPVASNETEDGRQCNRRVEITIQ
;
A
#
# COMPACT_ATOMS: atom_id res chain seq x y z
N MET A 1 -10.03 -5.31 40.46
CA MET A 1 -10.20 -6.15 39.26
C MET A 1 -9.82 -7.59 39.62
N SER A 2 -10.62 -8.57 39.23
CA SER A 2 -10.25 -9.97 39.43
C SER A 2 -9.00 -10.32 38.61
N GLU A 3 -8.21 -11.32 39.01
CA GLU A 3 -7.04 -11.78 38.23
C GLU A 3 -7.41 -12.12 36.80
N ILE A 4 -8.64 -12.55 36.57
CA ILE A 4 -9.17 -12.83 35.23
C ILE A 4 -9.39 -11.55 34.42
N GLU A 5 -9.88 -10.46 35.03
CA GLU A 5 -10.03 -9.17 34.33
C GLU A 5 -8.68 -8.58 33.96
N VAL A 6 -7.69 -8.66 34.85
CA VAL A 6 -6.33 -8.24 34.57
C VAL A 6 -5.73 -9.04 33.41
N PHE A 7 -5.93 -10.36 33.39
CA PHE A 7 -5.45 -11.22 32.30
C PHE A 7 -6.15 -10.91 30.97
N LEU A 8 -7.45 -10.62 30.96
CA LEU A 8 -8.22 -10.38 29.73
C LEU A 8 -7.95 -9.02 29.09
N PHE A 9 -7.62 -7.99 29.88
CA PHE A 9 -7.51 -6.63 29.38
C PHE A 9 -6.09 -6.05 29.39
N ASN A 10 -5.12 -6.67 30.08
CA ASN A 10 -3.72 -6.26 29.99
C ASN A 10 -3.03 -6.92 28.80
N PRO A 11 -2.52 -6.13 27.83
CA PRO A 11 -1.83 -6.67 26.67
C PRO A 11 -0.63 -7.54 27.05
N SER A 12 -0.68 -8.80 26.68
CA SER A 12 0.40 -9.77 26.81
C SER A 12 0.40 -10.71 25.62
N ILE A 13 1.49 -11.42 25.38
CA ILE A 13 1.58 -12.39 24.27
C ILE A 13 0.47 -13.45 24.38
N THR A 14 0.29 -14.04 25.57
CA THR A 14 -0.71 -15.08 25.80
C THR A 14 -2.13 -14.56 25.62
N GLN A 15 -2.44 -13.41 26.19
CA GLN A 15 -3.73 -12.73 26.03
C GLN A 15 -4.01 -12.41 24.55
N SER A 16 -3.01 -11.90 23.84
CA SER A 16 -3.13 -11.57 22.41
C SER A 16 -3.43 -12.80 21.54
N LEU A 17 -2.76 -13.93 21.81
CA LEU A 17 -3.05 -15.20 21.14
C LEU A 17 -4.46 -15.70 21.45
N LEU A 18 -4.93 -15.56 22.69
CA LEU A 18 -6.30 -15.91 23.06
C LEU A 18 -7.32 -15.12 22.25
N TRP A 19 -7.18 -13.78 22.21
CA TRP A 19 -8.12 -12.95 21.49
C TRP A 19 -8.06 -13.18 19.96
N LEU A 20 -6.87 -13.35 19.38
CA LEU A 20 -6.73 -13.67 17.95
C LEU A 20 -7.45 -15.01 17.62
N THR A 21 -7.23 -16.05 18.41
CA THR A 21 -7.87 -17.35 18.17
C THR A 21 -9.38 -17.31 18.41
N LEU A 22 -9.85 -16.54 19.38
CA LEU A 22 -11.28 -16.35 19.64
C LEU A 22 -11.96 -15.61 18.49
N VAL A 23 -11.36 -14.52 18.00
CA VAL A 23 -11.85 -13.75 16.83
C VAL A 23 -11.95 -14.65 15.61
N MET A 24 -10.90 -15.44 15.33
CA MET A 24 -10.92 -16.40 14.21
C MET A 24 -12.03 -17.45 14.38
N THR A 25 -12.17 -18.01 15.57
CA THR A 25 -13.18 -19.06 15.85
C THR A 25 -14.59 -18.53 15.67
N ILE A 26 -14.93 -17.41 16.31
CA ILE A 26 -16.27 -16.80 16.20
C ILE A 26 -16.54 -16.35 14.77
N GLY A 27 -15.57 -15.72 14.12
CA GLY A 27 -15.72 -15.23 12.76
C GLY A 27 -15.94 -16.35 11.73
N LEU A 28 -15.19 -17.45 11.83
CA LEU A 28 -15.39 -18.63 10.99
C LEU A 28 -16.75 -19.29 11.25
N TRP A 29 -17.14 -19.43 12.51
CA TRP A 29 -18.45 -19.98 12.89
C TRP A 29 -19.60 -19.14 12.33
N LEU A 30 -19.53 -17.81 12.43
CA LEU A 30 -20.49 -16.91 11.80
C LEU A 30 -20.48 -17.05 10.28
N GLY A 31 -19.32 -17.17 9.67
CA GLY A 31 -19.17 -17.38 8.23
C GLY A 31 -19.88 -18.63 7.70
N GLU A 32 -19.94 -19.69 8.51
CA GLU A 32 -20.65 -20.93 8.18
C GLU A 32 -22.17 -20.83 8.48
N LYS A 33 -22.55 -20.21 9.57
CA LYS A 33 -23.94 -20.18 10.06
C LYS A 33 -24.75 -18.99 9.57
N ALA A 34 -24.15 -17.80 9.48
CA ALA A 34 -24.84 -16.58 9.07
C ALA A 34 -24.99 -16.51 7.55
N LYS A 35 -25.94 -17.27 7.01
CA LYS A 35 -26.31 -17.27 5.60
C LYS A 35 -27.69 -16.63 5.41
N ILE A 36 -27.80 -15.66 4.52
CA ILE A 36 -29.06 -15.06 4.09
C ILE A 36 -29.36 -15.61 2.68
N LYS A 37 -30.22 -16.60 2.61
CA LYS A 37 -30.47 -17.38 1.36
C LYS A 37 -29.15 -18.01 0.86
N SER A 38 -28.71 -17.67 -0.35
CA SER A 38 -27.44 -18.16 -0.95
C SER A 38 -26.23 -17.28 -0.63
N PHE A 39 -26.38 -16.26 0.22
CA PHE A 39 -25.34 -15.26 0.50
C PHE A 39 -24.71 -15.46 1.89
N SER A 40 -23.39 -15.42 1.97
CA SER A 40 -22.62 -15.37 3.21
C SER A 40 -21.39 -14.48 3.03
N LEU A 41 -21.03 -13.71 4.04
CA LEU A 41 -19.75 -12.99 4.11
C LEU A 41 -18.54 -13.91 4.29
N GLY A 42 -18.76 -15.21 4.52
CA GLY A 42 -17.71 -16.21 4.65
C GLY A 42 -16.65 -15.80 5.69
N VAL A 43 -15.38 -15.94 5.32
CA VAL A 43 -14.23 -15.65 6.19
C VAL A 43 -14.15 -14.15 6.59
N THR A 44 -14.80 -13.25 5.88
CA THR A 44 -14.77 -11.80 6.20
C THR A 44 -15.45 -11.49 7.54
N TRP A 45 -16.30 -12.37 8.05
CA TRP A 45 -16.83 -12.25 9.41
C TRP A 45 -15.74 -12.12 10.47
N VAL A 46 -14.56 -12.71 10.24
CA VAL A 46 -13.41 -12.60 11.15
C VAL A 46 -13.01 -11.13 11.35
N LEU A 47 -12.99 -10.34 10.28
CA LEU A 47 -12.72 -8.89 10.35
C LEU A 47 -13.75 -8.18 11.22
N PHE A 48 -15.04 -8.42 10.97
CA PHE A 48 -16.12 -7.74 11.70
C PHE A 48 -16.19 -8.13 13.18
N VAL A 49 -15.91 -9.39 13.51
CA VAL A 49 -15.77 -9.83 14.90
C VAL A 49 -14.58 -9.15 15.59
N GLY A 50 -13.45 -9.04 14.90
CA GLY A 50 -12.29 -8.28 15.40
C GLY A 50 -12.62 -6.81 15.66
N ILE A 51 -13.27 -6.14 14.71
CA ILE A 51 -13.75 -4.75 14.86
C ILE A 51 -14.68 -4.63 16.08
N ALA A 52 -15.66 -5.52 16.21
CA ALA A 52 -16.62 -5.46 17.30
C ALA A 52 -15.94 -5.61 18.68
N LEU A 53 -15.04 -6.58 18.82
CA LEU A 53 -14.32 -6.82 20.08
C LEU A 53 -13.38 -5.66 20.43
N ALA A 54 -12.66 -5.11 19.47
CA ALA A 54 -11.81 -3.94 19.69
C ALA A 54 -12.62 -2.68 20.05
N SER A 55 -13.82 -2.50 19.44
CA SER A 55 -14.76 -1.43 19.82
C SER A 55 -15.30 -1.58 21.25
N LEU A 56 -15.29 -2.81 21.79
CA LEU A 56 -15.63 -3.10 23.21
C LEU A 56 -14.44 -2.95 24.16
N GLY A 57 -13.27 -2.48 23.68
CA GLY A 57 -12.10 -2.18 24.50
C GLY A 57 -11.05 -3.29 24.56
N VAL A 58 -11.18 -4.35 23.78
CA VAL A 58 -10.13 -5.38 23.69
C VAL A 58 -8.89 -4.82 23.01
N LYS A 59 -7.75 -4.85 23.69
CA LYS A 59 -6.44 -4.45 23.18
C LYS A 59 -5.51 -5.65 23.21
N ILE A 60 -4.68 -5.77 22.18
CA ILE A 60 -3.65 -6.82 22.09
C ILE A 60 -2.28 -6.18 21.95
N ASP A 61 -1.24 -6.94 22.26
CA ASP A 61 0.14 -6.51 22.13
C ASP A 61 0.45 -6.11 20.68
N HIS A 62 1.10 -4.95 20.49
CA HIS A 62 1.35 -4.37 19.18
C HIS A 62 2.29 -5.24 18.33
N ALA A 63 3.30 -5.86 18.93
CA ALA A 63 4.25 -6.72 18.20
C ALA A 63 3.57 -8.01 17.73
N VAL A 64 2.73 -8.62 18.58
CA VAL A 64 1.94 -9.81 18.21
C VAL A 64 0.95 -9.47 17.10
N MET A 65 0.28 -8.32 17.20
CA MET A 65 -0.66 -7.86 16.17
C MET A 65 0.03 -7.65 14.81
N GLN A 66 1.19 -6.98 14.81
CA GLN A 66 1.94 -6.72 13.58
C GLN A 66 2.47 -8.03 12.98
N PHE A 67 3.03 -8.91 13.79
CA PHE A 67 3.47 -10.23 13.33
C PHE A 67 2.32 -11.05 12.71
N ALA A 68 1.17 -11.11 13.39
CA ALA A 68 0.00 -11.85 12.91
C ALA A 68 -0.51 -11.29 11.57
N LYS A 69 -0.51 -9.96 11.43
CA LYS A 69 -0.89 -9.26 10.20
C LYS A 69 0.07 -9.58 9.05
N ASP A 70 1.37 -9.39 9.24
CA ASP A 70 2.37 -9.55 8.18
C ASP A 70 2.56 -11.02 7.78
N PHE A 71 2.69 -11.92 8.75
CA PHE A 71 2.87 -13.34 8.50
C PHE A 71 1.60 -13.97 7.88
N GLY A 72 0.42 -13.62 8.40
CA GLY A 72 -0.86 -14.06 7.84
C GLY A 72 -1.01 -13.62 6.39
N LEU A 73 -0.65 -12.37 6.11
CA LEU A 73 -0.71 -11.80 4.77
C LEU A 73 0.22 -12.52 3.78
N ILE A 74 1.48 -12.74 4.15
CA ILE A 74 2.47 -13.43 3.32
C ILE A 74 1.98 -14.85 2.98
N LEU A 75 1.54 -15.61 3.98
CA LEU A 75 1.00 -16.97 3.78
C LEU A 75 -0.20 -16.97 2.82
N PHE A 76 -1.11 -16.03 3.01
CA PHE A 76 -2.31 -15.89 2.19
C PHE A 76 -1.97 -15.60 0.73
N VAL A 77 -1.15 -14.58 0.48
CA VAL A 77 -0.81 -14.13 -0.88
C VAL A 77 0.08 -15.14 -1.60
N TYR A 78 1.06 -15.70 -0.90
CA TYR A 78 1.96 -16.72 -1.45
C TYR A 78 1.18 -17.98 -1.88
N SER A 79 0.23 -18.44 -1.05
CA SER A 79 -0.62 -19.60 -1.37
C SER A 79 -1.47 -19.37 -2.62
N ILE A 80 -1.99 -18.14 -2.83
CA ILE A 80 -2.70 -17.77 -4.06
C ILE A 80 -1.75 -17.88 -5.26
N GLY A 81 -0.58 -17.26 -5.19
CA GLY A 81 0.38 -17.25 -6.29
C GLY A 81 0.83 -18.66 -6.68
N LEU A 82 1.09 -19.53 -5.70
CA LEU A 82 1.51 -20.90 -5.94
C LEU A 82 0.39 -21.75 -6.59
N GLN A 83 -0.87 -21.56 -6.18
CA GLN A 83 -2.02 -22.26 -6.77
C GLN A 83 -2.25 -21.88 -8.23
N VAL A 84 -1.99 -20.64 -8.55
CA VAL A 84 -2.29 -20.04 -9.86
C VAL A 84 -1.13 -20.22 -10.85
N GLY A 85 0.11 -20.25 -10.34
CA GLY A 85 1.32 -20.31 -11.17
C GLY A 85 1.29 -21.35 -12.29
N PRO A 86 0.91 -22.60 -12.07
CA PRO A 86 0.91 -23.63 -13.12
C PRO A 86 -0.01 -23.32 -14.31
N SER A 87 -1.11 -22.61 -14.07
CA SER A 87 -2.08 -22.22 -15.10
C SER A 87 -1.96 -20.77 -15.54
N PHE A 88 -0.97 -20.03 -15.01
CA PHE A 88 -0.79 -18.62 -15.32
C PHE A 88 -0.27 -18.42 -16.74
N SER A 89 -1.17 -18.18 -17.67
CA SER A 89 -0.91 -17.95 -19.09
C SER A 89 -1.77 -16.78 -19.62
N PRO A 90 -1.53 -15.55 -19.11
CA PRO A 90 -2.44 -14.42 -19.36
C PRO A 90 -2.47 -13.98 -20.83
N PHE A 91 -1.46 -14.35 -21.62
CA PHE A 91 -1.33 -13.96 -23.03
C PHE A 91 -1.72 -15.06 -24.04
N LYS A 92 -2.27 -16.19 -23.56
CA LYS A 92 -2.78 -17.23 -24.46
C LYS A 92 -3.96 -16.66 -25.28
N ARG A 93 -3.98 -16.89 -26.61
CA ARG A 93 -4.94 -16.27 -27.54
C ARG A 93 -6.40 -16.41 -27.11
N GLY A 94 -6.83 -17.56 -26.59
CA GLY A 94 -8.23 -17.78 -26.14
C GLY A 94 -8.62 -17.03 -24.85
N VAL A 95 -7.65 -16.63 -24.02
CA VAL A 95 -7.90 -15.98 -22.71
C VAL A 95 -7.61 -14.47 -22.74
N LEU A 96 -6.86 -14.01 -23.74
CA LEU A 96 -6.39 -12.63 -23.81
C LEU A 96 -7.53 -11.61 -23.82
N HIS A 97 -8.59 -11.85 -24.60
CA HIS A 97 -9.74 -10.93 -24.67
C HIS A 97 -10.48 -10.82 -23.33
N LEU A 98 -10.65 -11.93 -22.62
CA LEU A 98 -11.25 -11.95 -21.29
C LEU A 98 -10.39 -11.19 -20.27
N ASN A 99 -9.08 -11.39 -20.31
CA ASN A 99 -8.13 -10.67 -19.43
C ASN A 99 -8.10 -9.18 -19.73
N MET A 100 -8.20 -8.76 -20.99
CA MET A 100 -8.28 -7.33 -21.36
C MET A 100 -9.56 -6.68 -20.82
N LEU A 101 -10.71 -7.35 -20.91
CA LEU A 101 -11.96 -6.85 -20.34
C LEU A 101 -11.89 -6.78 -18.81
N ALA A 102 -11.32 -7.79 -18.17
CA ALA A 102 -11.10 -7.78 -16.73
C ALA A 102 -10.15 -6.65 -16.29
N ALA A 103 -9.07 -6.41 -17.05
CA ALA A 103 -8.17 -5.28 -16.82
C ALA A 103 -8.89 -3.93 -16.99
N ALA A 104 -9.80 -3.81 -17.96
CA ALA A 104 -10.61 -2.62 -18.14
C ALA A 104 -11.54 -2.35 -16.93
N ILE A 105 -12.12 -3.37 -16.32
CA ILE A 105 -12.90 -3.22 -15.07
C ILE A 105 -12.01 -2.71 -13.92
N VAL A 106 -10.80 -3.24 -13.77
CA VAL A 106 -9.86 -2.78 -12.74
C VAL A 106 -9.47 -1.33 -12.98
N LEU A 107 -9.13 -0.98 -14.22
CA LEU A 107 -8.73 0.39 -14.59
C LEU A 107 -9.88 1.39 -14.36
N LEU A 108 -11.10 1.06 -14.78
CA LEU A 108 -12.26 1.91 -14.54
C LEU A 108 -12.56 2.09 -13.05
N ALA A 109 -12.35 1.05 -12.22
CA ALA A 109 -12.48 1.18 -10.78
C ALA A 109 -11.44 2.17 -10.20
N CYS A 110 -10.19 2.13 -10.69
CA CYS A 110 -9.18 3.12 -10.34
C CYS A 110 -9.59 4.54 -10.77
N VAL A 111 -10.06 4.71 -12.00
CA VAL A 111 -10.55 6.00 -12.52
C VAL A 111 -11.70 6.51 -11.67
N CYS A 112 -12.70 5.69 -11.35
CA CYS A 112 -13.80 6.08 -10.46
C CYS A 112 -13.29 6.53 -9.08
N THR A 113 -12.28 5.86 -8.53
CA THR A 113 -11.67 6.21 -7.25
C THR A 113 -10.99 7.58 -7.31
N VAL A 114 -10.21 7.82 -8.36
CA VAL A 114 -9.54 9.11 -8.60
C VAL A 114 -10.55 10.24 -8.80
N VAL A 115 -11.61 10.00 -9.59
CA VAL A 115 -12.69 10.99 -9.79
C VAL A 115 -13.39 11.31 -8.47
N LEU A 116 -13.67 10.30 -7.64
CA LEU A 116 -14.26 10.51 -6.32
C LEU A 116 -13.34 11.32 -5.41
N HIS A 117 -12.04 11.10 -5.44
CA HIS A 117 -11.06 11.91 -4.70
C HIS A 117 -11.20 13.40 -5.02
N TYR A 118 -11.20 13.75 -6.32
CA TYR A 118 -11.33 15.16 -6.73
C TYR A 118 -12.71 15.78 -6.46
N ILE A 119 -13.78 14.98 -6.50
CA ILE A 119 -15.14 15.48 -6.21
C ILE A 119 -15.38 15.66 -4.72
N THR A 120 -14.91 14.71 -3.91
CA THR A 120 -15.27 14.67 -2.48
C THR A 120 -14.21 15.27 -1.56
N GLY A 121 -12.96 15.44 -2.03
CA GLY A 121 -11.83 15.86 -1.21
C GLY A 121 -11.37 14.82 -0.17
N ILE A 122 -11.89 13.57 -0.22
CA ILE A 122 -11.48 12.51 0.71
C ILE A 122 -10.05 12.08 0.35
N ASP A 123 -9.24 11.85 1.38
CA ASP A 123 -7.86 11.40 1.21
C ASP A 123 -7.79 10.12 0.36
N MET A 124 -6.83 10.10 -0.56
CA MET A 124 -6.69 8.99 -1.51
C MET A 124 -6.34 7.68 -0.81
N SER A 125 -5.62 7.72 0.31
CA SER A 125 -5.32 6.51 1.09
C SER A 125 -6.60 5.85 1.61
N THR A 126 -7.54 6.63 2.13
CA THR A 126 -8.87 6.17 2.55
C THR A 126 -9.67 5.61 1.37
N LEU A 127 -9.68 6.31 0.23
CA LEU A 127 -10.37 5.85 -0.99
C LEU A 127 -9.72 4.60 -1.59
N ALA A 128 -8.42 4.39 -1.45
CA ALA A 128 -7.76 3.13 -1.81
C ALA A 128 -8.29 1.95 -0.97
N GLY A 129 -8.58 2.21 0.31
CA GLY A 129 -9.29 1.26 1.17
C GLY A 129 -10.71 0.98 0.70
N VAL A 130 -11.48 2.04 0.42
CA VAL A 130 -12.85 1.94 -0.13
C VAL A 130 -12.85 1.18 -1.45
N MET A 131 -11.93 1.46 -2.37
CA MET A 131 -11.77 0.75 -3.65
C MET A 131 -11.48 -0.74 -3.43
N SER A 132 -10.59 -1.07 -2.50
CA SER A 132 -10.25 -2.45 -2.18
C SER A 132 -11.45 -3.21 -1.61
N GLY A 133 -12.28 -2.56 -0.78
CA GLY A 133 -13.54 -3.08 -0.26
C GLY A 133 -14.60 -3.20 -1.35
N ALA A 134 -14.79 -2.17 -2.15
CA ALA A 134 -15.70 -2.11 -3.29
C ALA A 134 -15.44 -3.22 -4.33
N THR A 135 -14.19 -3.64 -4.44
CA THR A 135 -13.76 -4.67 -5.38
C THR A 135 -13.52 -6.03 -4.71
N THR A 136 -13.92 -6.18 -3.46
CA THR A 136 -13.79 -7.39 -2.64
C THR A 136 -12.37 -7.98 -2.60
N SER A 137 -11.34 -7.14 -2.77
CA SER A 137 -9.94 -7.56 -2.89
C SER A 137 -9.14 -7.32 -1.61
N THR A 138 -9.10 -8.31 -0.74
CA THR A 138 -8.23 -8.28 0.46
C THR A 138 -6.74 -8.14 0.12
N PRO A 139 -6.19 -8.77 -0.95
CA PRO A 139 -4.80 -8.53 -1.34
C PRO A 139 -4.52 -7.09 -1.75
N SER A 140 -5.48 -6.40 -2.38
CA SER A 140 -5.36 -4.97 -2.73
C SER A 140 -5.31 -4.09 -1.49
N LEU A 141 -6.17 -4.36 -0.49
CA LEU A 141 -6.14 -3.69 0.81
C LEU A 141 -4.77 -3.77 1.46
N ALA A 142 -4.26 -4.99 1.56
CA ALA A 142 -2.97 -5.25 2.18
C ALA A 142 -1.82 -4.55 1.45
N ALA A 143 -1.87 -4.55 0.11
CA ALA A 143 -0.91 -3.86 -0.74
C ALA A 143 -0.96 -2.34 -0.55
N ALA A 144 -2.15 -1.76 -0.46
CA ALA A 144 -2.36 -0.33 -0.19
C ALA A 144 -1.85 0.07 1.20
N GLN A 145 -2.14 -0.74 2.23
CA GLN A 145 -1.64 -0.51 3.59
C GLN A 145 -0.12 -0.58 3.67
N GLN A 146 0.48 -1.60 3.04
CA GLN A 146 1.93 -1.75 3.01
C GLN A 146 2.59 -0.59 2.26
N ALA A 147 2.07 -0.20 1.09
CA ALA A 147 2.58 0.94 0.34
C ALA A 147 2.49 2.25 1.15
N TYR A 148 1.40 2.44 1.88
CA TYR A 148 1.26 3.60 2.76
C TYR A 148 2.26 3.57 3.91
N PHE A 149 2.44 2.40 4.54
CA PHE A 149 3.42 2.22 5.61
C PHE A 149 4.85 2.44 5.11
N ASP A 150 5.19 1.91 3.95
CA ASP A 150 6.52 2.08 3.34
C ASP A 150 6.81 3.57 2.99
N LEU A 151 5.75 4.34 2.64
CA LEU A 151 5.87 5.76 2.32
C LEU A 151 5.92 6.67 3.55
N LYS A 152 5.08 6.37 4.55
CA LYS A 152 4.82 7.29 5.67
C LYS A 152 5.42 6.82 7.00
N GLY A 153 5.96 5.60 7.08
CA GLY A 153 6.44 4.99 8.32
C GLY A 153 5.35 4.70 9.37
N THR A 154 4.09 5.00 9.05
CA THR A 154 2.94 4.83 9.95
C THR A 154 1.79 4.12 9.26
N SER A 155 0.96 3.40 10.00
CA SER A 155 -0.25 2.79 9.47
C SER A 155 -1.41 3.81 9.50
N ASN A 156 -2.19 3.86 8.40
CA ASN A 156 -3.45 4.63 8.39
C ASN A 156 -4.63 3.67 8.62
N PRO A 157 -5.34 3.78 9.76
CA PRO A 157 -6.52 2.96 10.07
C PRO A 157 -7.67 3.15 9.09
N ASP A 158 -7.80 4.33 8.47
CA ASP A 158 -8.89 4.67 7.57
C ASP A 158 -8.88 3.85 6.28
N ILE A 159 -7.71 3.37 5.85
CA ILE A 159 -7.61 2.43 4.72
C ILE A 159 -8.39 1.15 5.02
N ALA A 160 -8.23 0.60 6.22
CA ALA A 160 -8.92 -0.63 6.61
C ALA A 160 -10.39 -0.37 6.98
N THR A 161 -10.70 0.79 7.56
CA THR A 161 -12.07 1.23 7.82
C THR A 161 -12.84 1.39 6.52
N GLY A 162 -12.26 2.06 5.51
CA GLY A 162 -12.83 2.22 4.17
C GLY A 162 -13.15 0.87 3.51
N TYR A 163 -12.21 -0.09 3.61
CA TYR A 163 -12.45 -1.46 3.15
C TYR A 163 -13.64 -2.11 3.86
N ALA A 164 -13.65 -2.09 5.19
CA ALA A 164 -14.69 -2.76 5.97
C ALA A 164 -16.09 -2.19 5.71
N VAL A 165 -16.18 -0.87 5.55
CA VAL A 165 -17.44 -0.16 5.28
C VAL A 165 -17.97 -0.42 3.86
N ALA A 166 -17.10 -0.45 2.84
CA ALA A 166 -17.48 -0.63 1.45
C ALA A 166 -17.77 -2.09 1.07
N TYR A 167 -17.13 -3.05 1.73
CA TYR A 167 -17.13 -4.46 1.36
C TYR A 167 -18.53 -5.12 1.32
N PRO A 168 -19.44 -4.99 2.33
CA PRO A 168 -20.71 -5.71 2.32
C PRO A 168 -21.62 -5.32 1.15
N LEU A 169 -21.68 -4.01 0.82
CA LEU A 169 -22.56 -3.52 -0.23
C LEU A 169 -22.01 -3.78 -1.63
N SER A 170 -20.70 -4.01 -1.77
CA SER A 170 -20.06 -4.36 -3.05
C SER A 170 -20.59 -5.69 -3.63
N ILE A 171 -20.86 -6.67 -2.76
CA ILE A 171 -21.39 -7.96 -3.20
C ILE A 171 -22.83 -7.81 -3.70
N VAL A 172 -23.62 -7.00 -2.99
CA VAL A 172 -24.99 -6.64 -3.44
C VAL A 172 -24.93 -5.90 -4.77
N GLY A 173 -23.98 -4.95 -4.92
CA GLY A 173 -23.72 -4.22 -6.15
C GLY A 173 -23.35 -5.13 -7.32
N LEU A 174 -22.52 -6.13 -7.09
CA LEU A 174 -22.12 -7.13 -8.09
C LEU A 174 -23.34 -7.96 -8.58
N ILE A 175 -24.14 -8.48 -7.66
CA ILE A 175 -25.36 -9.22 -8.00
C ILE A 175 -26.36 -8.32 -8.74
N LEU A 176 -26.51 -7.08 -8.28
CA LEU A 176 -27.37 -6.09 -8.94
C LEU A 176 -26.88 -5.78 -10.35
N ALA A 177 -25.56 -5.71 -10.58
CA ALA A 177 -25.00 -5.51 -11.92
C ALA A 177 -25.39 -6.64 -12.87
N PHE A 178 -25.39 -7.92 -12.42
CA PHE A 178 -25.88 -9.04 -13.24
C PHE A 178 -27.33 -8.82 -13.68
N GLU A 179 -28.21 -8.53 -12.71
CA GLU A 179 -29.63 -8.36 -13.00
C GLU A 179 -29.92 -7.11 -13.82
N LEU A 180 -29.16 -6.03 -13.65
CA LEU A 180 -29.31 -4.82 -14.46
C LEU A 180 -28.92 -5.06 -15.91
N VAL A 181 -27.79 -5.74 -16.18
CA VAL A 181 -27.40 -6.12 -17.54
C VAL A 181 -28.44 -7.05 -18.14
N ARG A 182 -28.90 -8.05 -17.39
CA ARG A 182 -29.95 -8.96 -17.83
C ARG A 182 -31.24 -8.24 -18.24
N LYS A 183 -31.70 -7.30 -17.41
CA LYS A 183 -32.93 -6.53 -17.67
C LYS A 183 -32.74 -5.53 -18.80
N ALA A 184 -31.61 -4.82 -18.86
CA ALA A 184 -31.33 -3.82 -19.89
C ALA A 184 -31.35 -4.42 -21.31
N PHE A 185 -30.81 -5.62 -21.45
CA PHE A 185 -30.76 -6.32 -22.76
C PHE A 185 -31.85 -7.38 -22.95
N LYS A 186 -32.82 -7.48 -22.01
CA LYS A 186 -33.95 -8.42 -22.03
C LYS A 186 -33.50 -9.88 -22.25
N ILE A 187 -32.41 -10.29 -21.58
CA ILE A 187 -31.75 -11.58 -21.74
C ILE A 187 -32.65 -12.70 -21.19
N ARG A 188 -32.91 -13.74 -22.01
CA ARG A 188 -33.62 -14.95 -21.64
C ARG A 188 -32.62 -16.07 -21.36
N LEU A 189 -32.51 -16.51 -20.10
CA LEU A 189 -31.53 -17.53 -19.70
C LEU A 189 -31.58 -18.83 -20.48
N PRO A 190 -32.78 -19.40 -20.82
CA PRO A 190 -32.85 -20.62 -21.63
C PRO A 190 -32.30 -20.48 -23.06
N GLU A 191 -32.42 -19.30 -23.66
CA GLU A 191 -31.87 -19.02 -24.97
C GLU A 191 -30.35 -18.93 -24.95
N GLU A 192 -29.80 -18.25 -23.91
CA GLU A 192 -28.36 -18.17 -23.70
C GLU A 192 -27.73 -19.52 -23.33
N GLU A 193 -28.47 -20.39 -22.63
CA GLU A 193 -28.02 -21.75 -22.32
C GLU A 193 -27.94 -22.62 -23.59
N LYS A 194 -28.89 -22.46 -24.52
CA LYS A 194 -28.83 -23.13 -25.83
C LYS A 194 -27.64 -22.65 -26.66
N LYS A 195 -27.38 -21.32 -26.68
CA LYS A 195 -26.22 -20.77 -27.38
C LYS A 195 -24.93 -21.34 -26.79
N LEU A 196 -24.83 -21.37 -25.45
CA LEU A 196 -23.66 -21.90 -24.79
C LEU A 196 -23.43 -23.39 -25.04
N LYS A 197 -24.49 -24.19 -25.07
CA LYS A 197 -24.38 -25.62 -25.47
C LYS A 197 -23.94 -25.76 -26.92
N ALA A 198 -24.38 -24.86 -27.81
CA ALA A 198 -23.91 -24.84 -29.19
C ALA A 198 -22.44 -24.41 -29.29
N GLU A 199 -22.03 -23.38 -28.54
CA GLU A 199 -20.63 -22.94 -28.43
C GLU A 199 -19.73 -23.98 -27.75
N ALA A 200 -20.25 -24.68 -26.73
CA ALA A 200 -19.52 -25.76 -26.04
C ALA A 200 -19.29 -26.98 -26.91
N GLN A 201 -20.14 -27.21 -27.92
CA GLN A 201 -19.88 -28.19 -28.99
C GLN A 201 -18.72 -27.76 -29.91
N GLU A 202 -18.30 -26.49 -29.82
CA GLU A 202 -17.14 -25.94 -30.56
C GLU A 202 -15.83 -25.92 -29.77
N VAL A 203 -15.80 -26.12 -28.41
CA VAL A 203 -14.60 -26.02 -27.56
C VAL A 203 -13.96 -27.38 -27.29
N GLU A 204 -12.79 -27.49 -27.66
CA GLU A 204 -11.53 -28.19 -27.52
C GLU A 204 -11.38 -29.22 -26.38
N GLU A 205 -12.28 -30.13 -26.12
CA GLU A 205 -11.89 -31.43 -25.56
C GLU A 205 -11.24 -32.28 -26.67
N PRO A 206 -10.11 -32.96 -26.37
CA PRO A 206 -9.51 -33.87 -27.34
C PRO A 206 -10.55 -34.90 -27.79
N LEU A 207 -10.94 -34.85 -29.07
CA LEU A 207 -11.93 -35.75 -29.65
C LEU A 207 -11.25 -37.04 -30.09
N CYS A 208 -11.95 -38.16 -29.88
CA CYS A 208 -11.53 -39.46 -30.39
C CYS A 208 -12.25 -39.70 -31.70
N VAL A 209 -11.49 -39.89 -32.79
CA VAL A 209 -12.03 -40.07 -34.14
C VAL A 209 -11.50 -41.36 -34.72
N ASP A 210 -12.36 -42.15 -35.31
CA ASP A 210 -12.01 -43.34 -36.08
C ASP A 210 -12.00 -43.04 -37.58
N ILE A 211 -10.81 -43.18 -38.18
CA ILE A 211 -10.60 -42.92 -39.62
C ILE A 211 -10.20 -44.22 -40.35
N THR A 212 -11.02 -44.65 -41.28
CA THR A 212 -10.68 -45.79 -42.15
C THR A 212 -9.82 -45.30 -43.32
N LEU A 213 -8.64 -45.83 -43.43
CA LEU A 213 -7.70 -45.51 -44.50
C LEU A 213 -8.20 -46.04 -45.85
N ASN A 214 -8.42 -45.13 -46.81
CA ASN A 214 -8.93 -45.47 -48.16
C ASN A 214 -7.97 -45.02 -49.27
N ASN A 215 -6.70 -44.83 -48.94
CA ASN A 215 -5.69 -44.40 -49.89
C ASN A 215 -4.62 -45.51 -50.07
N PRO A 216 -4.48 -46.12 -51.25
CA PRO A 216 -3.48 -47.15 -51.48
C PRO A 216 -2.05 -46.69 -51.33
N GLN A 217 -1.76 -45.41 -51.39
CA GLN A 217 -0.39 -44.87 -51.16
C GLN A 217 0.04 -44.95 -49.70
N ILE A 218 -0.89 -45.29 -48.79
CA ILE A 218 -0.59 -45.45 -47.36
C ILE A 218 -0.08 -46.85 -47.03
N ASP A 219 -0.27 -47.82 -47.95
CA ASP A 219 0.20 -49.19 -47.80
C ASP A 219 1.72 -49.21 -47.47
N THR A 220 2.06 -49.89 -46.37
CA THR A 220 3.45 -50.04 -45.85
C THR A 220 4.04 -48.79 -45.20
N LEU A 221 3.34 -47.68 -45.08
CA LEU A 221 3.83 -46.54 -44.33
C LEU A 221 3.91 -46.84 -42.84
N THR A 222 4.98 -46.35 -42.17
CA THR A 222 5.09 -46.38 -40.71
C THR A 222 4.42 -45.16 -40.12
N ILE A 223 4.13 -45.21 -38.80
CA ILE A 223 3.54 -44.08 -38.04
C ILE A 223 4.35 -42.80 -38.20
N HIS A 224 5.68 -42.91 -38.16
CA HIS A 224 6.58 -41.77 -38.29
C HIS A 224 6.46 -41.09 -39.66
N THR A 225 6.31 -41.87 -40.72
CA THR A 225 6.12 -41.36 -42.07
C THR A 225 4.75 -40.74 -42.23
N LEU A 226 3.68 -41.39 -41.68
CA LEU A 226 2.33 -40.87 -41.67
C LEU A 226 2.25 -39.53 -40.96
N LEU A 227 2.86 -39.40 -39.76
CA LEU A 227 2.87 -38.15 -39.00
C LEU A 227 3.67 -37.01 -39.69
N ARG A 228 4.68 -37.35 -40.49
CA ARG A 228 5.41 -36.37 -41.31
C ARG A 228 4.59 -35.86 -42.50
N LEU A 229 3.79 -36.75 -43.13
CA LEU A 229 2.98 -36.41 -44.27
C LEU A 229 1.67 -35.73 -43.89
N CYS A 230 1.20 -35.96 -42.67
CA CYS A 230 0.01 -35.35 -42.16
C CYS A 230 0.21 -33.85 -41.83
N PRO A 231 -0.64 -32.95 -42.30
CA PRO A 231 -0.53 -31.52 -41.98
C PRO A 231 -0.80 -31.20 -40.50
N VAL A 232 -1.34 -32.16 -39.74
CA VAL A 232 -1.71 -32.03 -38.34
C VAL A 232 -0.57 -32.56 -37.47
N LYS A 233 0.07 -31.70 -36.73
CA LYS A 233 1.14 -32.07 -35.76
C LYS A 233 0.60 -32.42 -34.37
N GLU A 234 -0.59 -31.93 -34.04
CA GLU A 234 -1.23 -32.09 -32.70
C GLU A 234 -2.27 -33.21 -32.76
N MET A 235 -1.78 -34.45 -32.89
CA MET A 235 -2.63 -35.64 -32.83
C MET A 235 -1.91 -36.80 -32.15
N VAL A 236 -2.64 -37.69 -31.51
CA VAL A 236 -2.14 -38.94 -30.93
C VAL A 236 -2.88 -40.11 -31.55
N VAL A 237 -2.18 -40.94 -32.31
CA VAL A 237 -2.72 -42.20 -32.81
C VAL A 237 -2.61 -43.23 -31.71
N SER A 238 -3.73 -43.73 -31.19
CA SER A 238 -3.77 -44.65 -30.04
C SER A 238 -3.69 -46.10 -30.45
N ARG A 239 -4.47 -46.48 -31.50
CA ARG A 239 -4.49 -47.88 -31.99
C ARG A 239 -4.91 -47.96 -33.46
N VAL A 240 -4.61 -49.11 -34.05
CA VAL A 240 -5.11 -49.53 -35.37
C VAL A 240 -6.08 -50.67 -35.20
N ILE A 241 -7.22 -50.60 -35.85
CA ILE A 241 -8.22 -51.66 -35.93
C ILE A 241 -8.13 -52.20 -37.35
N ARG A 242 -7.76 -53.49 -37.48
CA ARG A 242 -7.62 -54.16 -38.74
C ARG A 242 -8.99 -54.56 -39.31
N PRO A 243 -9.12 -54.80 -40.61
CA PRO A 243 -10.39 -55.24 -41.20
C PRO A 243 -10.95 -56.56 -40.69
N ASP A 244 -10.10 -57.37 -40.04
CA ASP A 244 -10.50 -58.65 -39.39
C ASP A 244 -11.05 -58.43 -37.95
N GLY A 245 -11.12 -57.17 -37.47
CA GLY A 245 -11.59 -56.81 -36.13
C GLY A 245 -10.51 -56.88 -35.06
N SER A 246 -9.30 -57.27 -35.36
CA SER A 246 -8.17 -57.22 -34.41
C SER A 246 -7.75 -55.76 -34.17
N ASP A 247 -7.50 -55.40 -32.91
CA ASP A 247 -6.94 -54.10 -32.54
C ASP A 247 -5.50 -54.22 -32.04
N GLU A 248 -4.64 -53.33 -32.52
CA GLU A 248 -3.21 -53.30 -32.22
C GLU A 248 -2.79 -51.86 -31.80
N LEU A 249 -1.95 -51.77 -30.76
CA LEU A 249 -1.33 -50.51 -30.39
C LEU A 249 -0.31 -50.04 -31.42
N VAL A 250 -0.39 -48.79 -31.79
CA VAL A 250 0.54 -48.24 -32.79
C VAL A 250 1.91 -48.03 -32.15
N ASN A 251 2.92 -48.72 -32.72
CA ASN A 251 4.33 -48.54 -32.38
C ASN A 251 5.11 -48.04 -33.63
N GLU A 252 6.40 -47.77 -33.51
CA GLU A 252 7.23 -47.27 -34.61
C GLU A 252 7.33 -48.20 -35.79
N GLN A 253 7.18 -49.52 -35.56
CA GLN A 253 7.26 -50.55 -36.60
C GLN A 253 5.90 -50.91 -37.18
N THR A 254 4.81 -50.39 -36.64
CA THR A 254 3.46 -50.63 -37.14
C THR A 254 3.33 -50.09 -38.56
N THR A 255 3.05 -50.96 -39.53
CA THR A 255 2.73 -50.60 -40.92
C THR A 255 1.24 -50.57 -41.12
N PHE A 256 0.77 -49.53 -41.81
CA PHE A 256 -0.62 -49.37 -42.14
C PHE A 256 -0.96 -50.03 -43.49
N ARG A 257 -2.20 -50.42 -43.60
CA ARG A 257 -2.77 -51.01 -44.84
C ARG A 257 -4.06 -50.32 -45.23
N ASN A 258 -4.35 -50.32 -46.49
CA ASN A 258 -5.65 -49.84 -46.99
C ASN A 258 -6.76 -50.65 -46.34
N GLY A 259 -7.77 -49.97 -45.78
CA GLY A 259 -8.88 -50.56 -45.01
C GLY A 259 -8.69 -50.63 -43.52
N ASP A 260 -7.47 -50.31 -42.98
CA ASP A 260 -7.23 -50.17 -41.58
C ASP A 260 -7.97 -48.96 -41.00
N THR A 261 -8.55 -49.08 -39.79
CA THR A 261 -9.17 -47.95 -39.09
C THR A 261 -8.24 -47.44 -37.98
N LEU A 262 -7.84 -46.18 -38.09
CA LEU A 262 -6.99 -45.51 -37.09
C LEU A 262 -7.85 -44.83 -36.05
N ARG A 263 -7.63 -45.10 -34.75
CA ARG A 263 -8.21 -44.34 -33.68
C ARG A 263 -7.28 -43.22 -33.26
N ILE A 264 -7.70 -41.98 -33.58
CA ILE A 264 -6.89 -40.77 -33.42
C ILE A 264 -7.52 -39.84 -32.38
N LEU A 265 -6.72 -39.32 -31.42
CA LEU A 265 -7.13 -38.24 -30.58
C LEU A 265 -6.52 -36.94 -31.13
N THR A 266 -7.37 -35.93 -31.31
CA THR A 266 -7.01 -34.63 -31.84
C THR A 266 -7.97 -33.55 -31.38
N GLU A 267 -7.63 -32.30 -31.62
CA GLU A 267 -8.53 -31.17 -31.40
C GLU A 267 -9.50 -31.01 -32.59
N LYS A 268 -10.72 -30.52 -32.32
CA LYS A 268 -11.79 -30.35 -33.32
C LYS A 268 -11.34 -29.56 -34.56
N GLN A 269 -10.50 -28.56 -34.37
CA GLN A 269 -9.98 -27.73 -35.48
C GLN A 269 -9.17 -28.52 -36.53
N HIS A 270 -8.69 -29.69 -36.18
CA HIS A 270 -7.85 -30.54 -37.05
C HIS A 270 -8.63 -31.66 -37.76
N ILE A 271 -9.92 -31.85 -37.44
CA ILE A 271 -10.72 -32.93 -37.96
C ILE A 271 -10.86 -32.89 -39.50
N ASP A 272 -11.09 -31.71 -40.07
CA ASP A 272 -11.24 -31.55 -41.52
C ASP A 272 -9.93 -31.85 -42.25
N ALA A 273 -8.79 -31.56 -41.67
CA ALA A 273 -7.51 -31.93 -42.25
C ALA A 273 -7.23 -33.44 -42.16
N LEU A 274 -7.78 -34.13 -41.16
CA LEU A 274 -7.65 -35.57 -41.01
C LEU A 274 -8.54 -36.36 -42.01
N ARG A 275 -9.62 -35.75 -42.58
CA ARG A 275 -10.39 -36.35 -43.65
C ARG A 275 -9.59 -36.66 -44.91
N LEU A 276 -8.44 -36.01 -45.08
CA LEU A 276 -7.50 -36.31 -46.16
C LEU A 276 -6.86 -37.69 -46.03
N LEU A 277 -6.88 -38.30 -44.84
CA LEU A 277 -6.29 -39.63 -44.59
C LEU A 277 -7.28 -40.77 -44.99
N GLY A 278 -8.56 -40.54 -44.96
CA GLY A 278 -9.54 -41.57 -45.26
C GLY A 278 -10.99 -41.19 -44.91
N GLN A 279 -11.90 -42.22 -44.97
CA GLN A 279 -13.28 -42.02 -44.53
C GLN A 279 -13.41 -42.03 -43.03
N MET A 280 -14.00 -40.97 -42.51
CA MET A 280 -14.26 -40.82 -41.10
C MET A 280 -15.62 -41.47 -40.76
N LYS A 281 -15.63 -42.38 -39.79
CA LYS A 281 -16.89 -42.85 -39.18
C LYS A 281 -17.45 -41.76 -38.29
N ASP A 282 -18.80 -41.67 -38.22
CA ASP A 282 -19.47 -40.72 -37.33
C ASP A 282 -18.86 -40.81 -35.90
N TYR A 283 -18.40 -39.65 -35.36
CA TYR A 283 -17.80 -39.61 -34.05
C TYR A 283 -18.87 -39.51 -32.97
N ASP A 284 -18.82 -40.39 -32.00
CA ASP A 284 -19.64 -40.35 -30.82
C ASP A 284 -18.87 -39.62 -29.71
N LEU A 285 -19.41 -38.51 -29.18
CA LEU A 285 -18.82 -37.70 -28.10
C LEU A 285 -18.66 -38.48 -26.78
N HIS A 286 -19.28 -39.67 -26.67
CA HIS A 286 -19.31 -40.52 -25.48
C HIS A 286 -18.86 -41.96 -25.74
N VAL A 287 -17.84 -42.20 -26.55
CA VAL A 287 -17.30 -43.57 -26.63
C VAL A 287 -16.68 -43.94 -25.30
N GLN A 288 -17.50 -44.40 -24.37
CA GLN A 288 -17.12 -45.38 -23.35
C GLN A 288 -16.57 -46.58 -24.12
N SER A 289 -15.29 -46.91 -23.82
CA SER A 289 -14.57 -48.02 -24.36
C SER A 289 -15.48 -49.19 -24.66
N GLU A 290 -15.77 -49.48 -25.97
CA GLU A 290 -16.07 -50.86 -26.36
C GLU A 290 -14.91 -51.68 -25.82
N LYS A 291 -15.23 -52.62 -24.96
CA LYS A 291 -14.29 -53.55 -24.34
C LYS A 291 -13.66 -54.35 -25.46
N SER A 292 -12.44 -53.97 -25.84
CA SER A 292 -11.58 -54.93 -26.49
C SER A 292 -11.08 -55.90 -25.44
N ASP A 293 -11.06 -57.17 -25.73
CA ASP A 293 -10.68 -58.22 -24.77
C ASP A 293 -9.24 -58.10 -24.25
N HIS A 294 -8.36 -57.32 -24.93
CA HIS A 294 -6.94 -57.26 -24.65
C HIS A 294 -6.42 -55.86 -24.25
N LEU A 295 -7.03 -54.76 -24.69
CA LEU A 295 -6.56 -53.40 -24.40
C LEU A 295 -7.41 -52.69 -23.35
N ILE A 296 -6.79 -52.24 -22.27
CA ILE A 296 -7.44 -51.43 -21.24
C ILE A 296 -6.98 -49.98 -21.28
N SER A 297 -7.89 -49.12 -20.86
CA SER A 297 -7.59 -47.70 -20.63
C SER A 297 -7.66 -47.42 -19.13
N ARG A 298 -6.61 -46.88 -18.54
CA ARG A 298 -6.51 -46.62 -17.09
C ARG A 298 -5.97 -45.24 -16.79
N ARG A 299 -6.54 -44.59 -15.80
CA ARG A 299 -5.98 -43.34 -15.24
C ARG A 299 -4.88 -43.69 -14.25
N ILE A 300 -3.67 -43.12 -14.46
CA ILE A 300 -2.49 -43.29 -13.63
C ILE A 300 -2.06 -41.92 -13.14
N ALA A 301 -1.87 -41.78 -11.81
CA ALA A 301 -1.37 -40.54 -11.24
C ALA A 301 0.16 -40.53 -11.22
N VAL A 302 0.76 -39.41 -11.63
CA VAL A 302 2.20 -39.19 -11.50
C VAL A 302 2.50 -38.82 -10.05
N THR A 303 3.10 -39.75 -9.30
CA THR A 303 3.38 -39.57 -7.87
C THR A 303 4.88 -39.66 -7.53
N ARG A 304 5.71 -40.12 -8.46
CA ARG A 304 7.15 -40.19 -8.29
C ARG A 304 7.83 -38.87 -8.63
N PRO A 305 8.67 -38.33 -7.71
CA PRO A 305 9.42 -37.09 -7.94
C PRO A 305 10.34 -37.13 -9.16
N GLU A 306 10.88 -38.31 -9.48
CA GLU A 306 11.80 -38.50 -10.60
C GLU A 306 11.15 -38.26 -11.97
N CYS A 307 9.82 -38.26 -12.05
CA CYS A 307 9.06 -37.98 -13.28
C CYS A 307 8.83 -36.47 -13.51
N GLN A 308 9.07 -35.66 -12.48
CA GLN A 308 8.92 -34.21 -12.54
C GLN A 308 9.84 -33.60 -13.60
N GLY A 309 9.29 -32.75 -14.48
CA GLY A 309 10.06 -32.03 -15.50
C GLY A 309 10.51 -32.86 -16.69
N LYS A 310 10.23 -34.16 -16.74
CA LYS A 310 10.58 -35.01 -17.87
C LYS A 310 9.53 -34.94 -18.97
N ARG A 311 9.94 -35.03 -20.23
CA ARG A 311 9.04 -35.11 -21.39
C ARG A 311 8.49 -36.52 -21.55
N ILE A 312 7.24 -36.63 -22.05
CA ILE A 312 6.58 -37.95 -22.28
C ILE A 312 7.47 -38.85 -23.13
N ARG A 313 8.08 -38.31 -24.21
CA ARG A 313 8.99 -39.09 -25.10
C ARG A 313 10.16 -39.72 -24.35
N SER A 314 10.64 -39.16 -23.26
CA SER A 314 11.80 -39.68 -22.53
C SER A 314 11.54 -41.01 -21.80
N PHE A 315 10.27 -41.42 -21.67
CA PHE A 315 9.89 -42.66 -21.05
C PHE A 315 9.78 -43.81 -22.03
N ASN A 316 9.84 -43.56 -23.34
CA ASN A 316 9.78 -44.57 -24.41
C ASN A 316 8.68 -45.62 -24.23
N LEU A 317 7.49 -45.21 -23.78
CA LEU A 317 6.41 -46.08 -23.32
C LEU A 317 5.91 -47.00 -24.46
N ARG A 318 5.89 -46.50 -25.66
CA ARG A 318 5.45 -47.29 -26.85
C ARG A 318 6.37 -48.46 -27.16
N GLN A 319 7.70 -48.27 -27.04
CA GLN A 319 8.69 -49.27 -27.37
C GLN A 319 8.93 -50.28 -26.23
N GLN A 320 9.00 -49.78 -24.98
CA GLN A 320 9.40 -50.58 -23.81
C GLN A 320 8.21 -51.27 -23.13
N TYR A 321 7.03 -50.63 -23.17
CA TYR A 321 5.88 -51.07 -22.37
C TYR A 321 4.61 -51.23 -23.23
N HIS A 322 4.68 -51.19 -24.55
CA HIS A 322 3.52 -51.28 -25.43
C HIS A 322 2.31 -50.51 -24.93
N ALA A 323 2.56 -49.28 -24.47
CA ALA A 323 1.54 -48.43 -23.87
C ALA A 323 1.61 -46.99 -24.41
N THR A 324 0.49 -46.35 -24.57
CA THR A 324 0.41 -44.98 -25.05
C THR A 324 -0.35 -44.08 -24.07
N ILE A 325 0.23 -42.90 -23.76
CA ILE A 325 -0.51 -41.87 -23.04
C ILE A 325 -1.34 -41.09 -24.05
N THR A 326 -2.64 -41.02 -23.83
CA THR A 326 -3.57 -40.33 -24.75
C THR A 326 -3.96 -38.97 -24.26
N ARG A 327 -4.13 -38.79 -22.94
CA ARG A 327 -4.52 -37.54 -22.30
C ARG A 327 -3.74 -37.35 -21.01
N VAL A 328 -3.48 -36.08 -20.68
CA VAL A 328 -2.94 -35.67 -19.39
C VAL A 328 -3.94 -34.71 -18.73
N SER A 329 -4.51 -35.12 -17.59
CA SER A 329 -5.39 -34.24 -16.82
C SER A 329 -4.54 -33.50 -15.77
N ARG A 330 -4.46 -32.18 -15.90
CA ARG A 330 -3.72 -31.26 -15.04
C ARG A 330 -4.65 -30.23 -14.47
N ALA A 331 -4.76 -30.14 -13.17
CA ALA A 331 -5.68 -29.21 -12.48
C ALA A 331 -7.15 -29.34 -12.95
N GLY A 332 -7.57 -30.53 -13.39
CA GLY A 332 -8.94 -30.79 -13.85
C GLY A 332 -9.19 -30.50 -15.34
N ILE A 333 -8.17 -30.08 -16.09
CA ILE A 333 -8.25 -29.85 -17.53
C ILE A 333 -7.57 -31.01 -18.25
N ASP A 334 -8.27 -31.64 -19.20
CA ASP A 334 -7.75 -32.68 -20.02
C ASP A 334 -7.01 -32.10 -21.24
N LEU A 335 -5.72 -32.40 -21.34
CA LEU A 335 -4.79 -31.95 -22.37
C LEU A 335 -4.43 -33.10 -23.27
N LEU A 336 -4.19 -32.86 -24.56
CA LEU A 336 -3.65 -33.85 -25.48
C LEU A 336 -2.22 -34.21 -25.08
N ALA A 337 -1.92 -35.51 -24.92
CA ALA A 337 -0.62 -36.00 -24.51
C ALA A 337 0.38 -36.00 -25.67
N THR A 338 0.93 -34.84 -26.00
CA THR A 338 1.99 -34.75 -27.03
C THR A 338 3.32 -35.27 -26.50
N GLU A 339 4.18 -35.79 -27.34
CA GLU A 339 5.49 -36.38 -26.97
C GLU A 339 6.41 -35.38 -26.27
N ASP A 340 6.29 -34.09 -26.61
CA ASP A 340 7.10 -33.02 -26.02
C ASP A 340 6.50 -32.44 -24.71
N MET A 341 5.32 -32.91 -24.31
CA MET A 341 4.71 -32.46 -23.07
C MET A 341 5.55 -32.84 -21.87
N ILE A 342 5.75 -31.87 -20.98
CA ILE A 342 6.49 -32.04 -19.73
C ILE A 342 5.53 -32.48 -18.63
N LEU A 343 5.82 -33.62 -18.00
CA LEU A 343 5.04 -34.15 -16.89
C LEU A 343 5.34 -33.45 -15.57
N GLN A 344 4.30 -33.36 -14.75
CA GLN A 344 4.37 -32.81 -13.41
C GLN A 344 3.82 -33.82 -12.38
N VAL A 345 4.37 -33.82 -11.19
CA VAL A 345 3.79 -34.57 -10.07
C VAL A 345 2.37 -34.04 -9.82
N GLY A 346 1.41 -34.97 -9.72
CA GLY A 346 -0.03 -34.64 -9.62
C GLY A 346 -0.78 -34.73 -10.94
N ASP A 347 -0.11 -34.83 -12.09
CA ASP A 347 -0.77 -35.10 -13.36
C ASP A 347 -1.46 -36.46 -13.32
N ARG A 348 -2.62 -36.56 -13.96
CA ARG A 348 -3.33 -37.85 -14.17
C ARG A 348 -3.25 -38.21 -15.64
N LEU A 349 -2.56 -39.30 -15.94
CA LEU A 349 -2.31 -39.77 -17.28
C LEU A 349 -3.41 -40.79 -17.66
N MET A 350 -4.00 -40.65 -18.83
CA MET A 350 -4.83 -41.67 -19.43
C MET A 350 -3.93 -42.57 -20.28
N VAL A 351 -3.65 -43.76 -19.79
CA VAL A 351 -2.77 -44.74 -20.45
C VAL A 351 -3.60 -45.85 -21.05
N VAL A 352 -3.30 -46.18 -22.30
CA VAL A 352 -3.92 -47.28 -23.08
C VAL A 352 -2.84 -48.33 -23.38
N GLY A 353 -3.14 -49.57 -23.09
CA GLY A 353 -2.21 -50.71 -23.29
C GLY A 353 -2.78 -52.02 -22.80
N ASP A 354 -1.98 -53.10 -22.89
CA ASP A 354 -2.34 -54.36 -22.25
C ASP A 354 -2.36 -54.18 -20.71
N LYS A 355 -3.16 -54.98 -20.04
CA LYS A 355 -3.36 -54.92 -18.56
C LYS A 355 -2.07 -55.02 -17.74
N ASN A 356 -1.15 -55.88 -18.18
CA ASN A 356 0.15 -56.06 -17.53
C ASN A 356 1.05 -54.86 -17.79
N ASP A 357 1.11 -54.38 -18.98
CA ASP A 357 1.95 -53.26 -19.39
C ASP A 357 1.46 -51.93 -18.76
N VAL A 358 0.15 -51.70 -18.72
CA VAL A 358 -0.42 -50.55 -18.01
C VAL A 358 -0.10 -50.60 -16.51
N SER A 359 -0.04 -51.82 -15.93
CA SER A 359 0.35 -51.96 -14.53
C SER A 359 1.83 -51.62 -14.31
N ARG A 360 2.74 -52.05 -15.23
CA ARG A 360 4.16 -51.66 -15.19
C ARG A 360 4.36 -50.17 -15.39
N VAL A 361 3.60 -49.54 -16.28
CA VAL A 361 3.60 -48.08 -16.47
C VAL A 361 3.11 -47.37 -15.20
N ALA A 362 2.12 -47.94 -14.49
CA ALA A 362 1.68 -47.39 -13.22
C ALA A 362 2.80 -47.41 -12.14
N GLU A 363 3.64 -48.43 -12.16
CA GLU A 363 4.83 -48.49 -11.27
C GLU A 363 5.86 -47.41 -11.59
N ILE A 364 6.09 -47.10 -12.89
CA ILE A 364 7.03 -46.06 -13.31
C ILE A 364 6.59 -44.70 -12.77
N PHE A 365 5.29 -44.38 -12.93
CA PHE A 365 4.74 -43.09 -12.46
C PHE A 365 4.37 -43.09 -10.98
N GLY A 366 4.37 -44.25 -10.32
CA GLY A 366 4.13 -44.48 -8.92
C GLY A 366 2.68 -44.75 -8.57
N ASN A 367 1.72 -44.06 -9.14
CA ASN A 367 0.26 -44.23 -8.96
C ASN A 367 -0.21 -44.38 -7.49
N GLU A 368 0.58 -43.88 -6.53
CA GLU A 368 0.30 -43.92 -5.10
C GLU A 368 -0.31 -42.60 -4.65
N LEU A 369 -1.62 -42.46 -4.73
CA LEU A 369 -2.32 -41.22 -4.37
C LEU A 369 -1.98 -40.72 -2.96
N LYS A 370 -1.73 -41.62 -2.03
CA LYS A 370 -1.33 -41.27 -0.63
C LYS A 370 -0.01 -40.51 -0.55
N ARG A 371 0.89 -40.66 -1.50
CA ARG A 371 2.14 -39.88 -1.56
C ARG A 371 1.90 -38.42 -1.93
N LEU A 372 0.82 -38.13 -2.64
CA LEU A 372 0.44 -36.77 -2.99
C LEU A 372 -0.16 -36.03 -1.79
N ASP A 373 -0.56 -36.73 -0.73
CA ASP A 373 -1.15 -36.12 0.48
C ASP A 373 -0.10 -35.53 1.42
N VAL A 374 1.21 -35.83 1.20
CA VAL A 374 2.29 -35.26 2.00
C VAL A 374 2.67 -33.89 1.44
N PRO A 375 2.43 -32.81 2.18
CA PRO A 375 2.75 -31.47 1.72
C PRO A 375 4.28 -31.23 1.72
N HIS A 376 4.80 -30.75 0.62
CA HIS A 376 6.20 -30.31 0.52
C HIS A 376 6.33 -28.85 0.98
N LEU A 377 6.76 -28.65 2.23
CA LEU A 377 6.86 -27.31 2.81
C LEU A 377 8.09 -26.52 2.37
N LEU A 378 9.16 -27.21 1.92
CA LEU A 378 10.41 -26.55 1.50
C LEU A 378 10.21 -25.50 0.40
N PRO A 379 9.50 -25.78 -0.71
CA PRO A 379 9.25 -24.77 -1.74
C PRO A 379 8.42 -23.58 -1.24
N VAL A 380 7.54 -23.83 -0.26
CA VAL A 380 6.70 -22.77 0.34
C VAL A 380 7.56 -21.81 1.13
N PHE A 381 8.35 -22.28 2.09
CA PHE A 381 9.18 -21.40 2.92
C PHE A 381 10.32 -20.77 2.13
N PHE A 382 10.96 -21.53 1.25
CA PHE A 382 11.99 -21.00 0.36
C PHE A 382 11.46 -19.89 -0.54
N GLY A 383 10.26 -20.09 -1.11
CA GLY A 383 9.62 -19.08 -1.93
C GLY A 383 9.16 -17.85 -1.14
N ILE A 384 8.74 -18.01 0.12
CA ILE A 384 8.44 -16.88 1.00
C ILE A 384 9.70 -16.05 1.26
N VAL A 385 10.84 -16.69 1.57
CA VAL A 385 12.11 -15.98 1.76
C VAL A 385 12.49 -15.19 0.52
N LEU A 386 12.44 -15.83 -0.66
CA LEU A 386 12.70 -15.14 -1.93
C LEU A 386 11.70 -14.02 -2.20
N GLY A 387 10.42 -14.23 -1.86
CA GLY A 387 9.36 -13.24 -2.01
C GLY A 387 9.61 -11.99 -1.16
N ILE A 388 10.04 -12.17 0.07
CA ILE A 388 10.43 -11.08 0.96
C ILE A 388 11.66 -10.35 0.37
N CYS A 389 12.70 -11.08 -0.03
CA CYS A 389 13.89 -10.48 -0.64
C CYS A 389 13.54 -9.64 -1.89
N VAL A 390 12.74 -10.19 -2.81
CA VAL A 390 12.30 -9.47 -4.02
C VAL A 390 11.42 -8.28 -3.67
N GLY A 391 10.56 -8.43 -2.66
CA GLY A 391 9.67 -7.36 -2.18
C GLY A 391 10.42 -6.16 -1.61
N LEU A 392 11.58 -6.40 -1.01
CA LEU A 392 12.43 -5.36 -0.41
C LEU A 392 13.37 -4.67 -1.43
N LEU A 393 13.53 -5.23 -2.64
CA LEU A 393 14.39 -4.64 -3.66
C LEU A 393 13.89 -3.25 -4.06
N PRO A 394 14.75 -2.21 -3.92
CA PRO A 394 14.40 -0.87 -4.37
C PRO A 394 14.50 -0.79 -5.90
N ILE A 395 13.38 -0.56 -6.57
CA ILE A 395 13.30 -0.39 -8.02
C ILE A 395 13.23 1.12 -8.31
N PRO A 396 14.23 1.72 -8.95
CA PRO A 396 14.17 3.14 -9.31
C PRO A 396 13.12 3.36 -10.40
N ILE A 397 12.18 4.28 -10.18
CA ILE A 397 11.23 4.71 -11.20
C ILE A 397 11.76 5.99 -11.83
N PRO A 398 12.02 6.02 -13.15
CA PRO A 398 12.42 7.25 -13.84
C PRO A 398 11.36 8.35 -13.66
N GLY A 399 11.78 9.51 -13.16
CA GLY A 399 10.90 10.66 -12.94
C GLY A 399 10.23 10.76 -11.56
N MET A 400 10.34 9.75 -10.69
CA MET A 400 10.00 9.84 -9.27
C MET A 400 11.29 9.81 -8.45
N GLY A 401 11.49 10.76 -7.57
CA GLY A 401 12.65 10.83 -6.65
C GLY A 401 12.69 9.73 -5.59
N THR A 402 11.77 8.75 -5.65
CA THR A 402 11.64 7.65 -4.70
C THR A 402 11.83 6.31 -5.40
N THR A 403 12.42 5.34 -4.68
CA THR A 403 12.50 3.96 -5.14
C THR A 403 11.18 3.22 -4.84
N PHE A 404 10.65 2.56 -5.84
CA PHE A 404 9.51 1.66 -5.69
C PHE A 404 9.95 0.34 -5.07
N LYS A 405 9.26 -0.12 -4.04
CA LYS A 405 9.40 -1.47 -3.49
C LYS A 405 8.11 -2.24 -3.76
N LEU A 406 8.23 -3.48 -4.23
CA LEU A 406 7.07 -4.35 -4.42
C LEU A 406 6.36 -4.69 -3.10
N GLY A 407 7.06 -4.50 -1.97
CA GLY A 407 6.57 -4.83 -0.64
C GLY A 407 6.39 -6.33 -0.41
N LEU A 408 6.00 -6.70 0.80
CA LEU A 408 5.79 -8.10 1.19
C LEU A 408 4.73 -8.81 0.32
N VAL A 409 3.69 -8.08 -0.07
CA VAL A 409 2.57 -8.61 -0.88
C VAL A 409 2.98 -8.85 -2.33
N GLY A 410 3.52 -7.82 -2.99
CA GLY A 410 3.88 -7.87 -4.41
C GLY A 410 5.03 -8.84 -4.67
N GLY A 411 6.09 -8.79 -3.87
CA GLY A 411 7.23 -9.69 -3.97
C GLY A 411 6.83 -11.15 -3.78
N SER A 412 6.08 -11.46 -2.73
CA SER A 412 5.60 -12.82 -2.44
C SER A 412 4.69 -13.36 -3.53
N LEU A 413 3.80 -12.54 -4.09
CA LEU A 413 2.90 -12.94 -5.17
C LEU A 413 3.67 -13.26 -6.46
N ILE A 414 4.58 -12.37 -6.88
CA ILE A 414 5.37 -12.56 -8.11
C ILE A 414 6.24 -13.82 -8.00
N VAL A 415 6.95 -13.98 -6.89
CA VAL A 415 7.82 -15.16 -6.68
C VAL A 415 6.99 -16.44 -6.64
N ALA A 416 5.83 -16.44 -5.98
CA ALA A 416 4.94 -17.60 -5.95
C ALA A 416 4.41 -17.98 -7.34
N LEU A 417 4.03 -16.99 -8.17
CA LEU A 417 3.63 -17.20 -9.55
C LEU A 417 4.78 -17.80 -10.39
N LEU A 418 5.99 -17.24 -10.26
CA LEU A 418 7.17 -17.72 -10.98
C LEU A 418 7.57 -19.14 -10.56
N ILE A 419 7.59 -19.41 -9.26
CA ILE A 419 7.89 -20.77 -8.74
C ILE A 419 6.80 -21.74 -9.16
N GLY A 420 5.54 -21.38 -9.12
CA GLY A 420 4.44 -22.21 -9.56
C GLY A 420 4.50 -22.53 -11.06
N HIS A 421 4.90 -21.55 -11.89
CA HIS A 421 4.99 -21.72 -13.35
C HIS A 421 6.28 -22.43 -13.79
N TYR A 422 7.44 -21.93 -13.32
CA TYR A 422 8.75 -22.41 -13.79
C TYR A 422 9.35 -23.49 -12.88
N GLY A 423 8.92 -23.62 -11.62
CA GLY A 423 9.45 -24.59 -10.68
C GLY A 423 9.50 -26.03 -11.21
N PRO A 424 8.46 -26.53 -11.91
CA PRO A 424 8.48 -27.83 -12.53
C PRO A 424 9.60 -28.05 -13.54
N TYR A 425 10.03 -27.01 -14.26
CA TYR A 425 11.14 -27.09 -15.24
C TYR A 425 12.52 -27.26 -14.55
N TYR A 426 12.62 -26.83 -13.27
CA TYR A 426 13.86 -26.93 -12.47
C TYR A 426 13.78 -28.03 -11.43
N ASN A 427 12.94 -29.04 -11.62
CA ASN A 427 12.73 -30.18 -10.71
C ASN A 427 12.28 -29.77 -9.29
N LEU A 428 11.74 -28.57 -9.12
CA LEU A 428 11.10 -28.20 -7.85
C LEU A 428 9.71 -28.82 -7.79
N ILE A 429 9.47 -29.61 -6.75
CA ILE A 429 8.14 -30.19 -6.50
C ILE A 429 7.26 -29.08 -5.91
N THR A 430 6.60 -28.33 -6.78
CA THR A 430 5.66 -27.28 -6.38
C THR A 430 4.25 -27.81 -6.12
N PHE A 431 4.05 -29.11 -6.36
CA PHE A 431 2.78 -29.74 -6.11
C PHE A 431 2.44 -29.74 -4.64
N SER A 432 1.34 -29.12 -4.29
CA SER A 432 0.66 -29.22 -2.99
C SER A 432 -0.76 -29.69 -3.27
N THR A 433 -1.31 -30.52 -2.40
CA THR A 433 -2.74 -30.88 -2.51
C THR A 433 -3.58 -29.61 -2.47
N THR A 434 -4.66 -29.58 -3.24
CA THR A 434 -5.60 -28.46 -3.23
C THR A 434 -6.07 -28.15 -1.80
N SER A 435 -6.28 -29.19 -0.98
CA SER A 435 -6.67 -29.06 0.42
C SER A 435 -5.59 -28.39 1.28
N ALA A 436 -4.32 -28.80 1.15
CA ALA A 436 -3.21 -28.23 1.91
C ALA A 436 -3.00 -26.73 1.54
N ASN A 437 -3.08 -26.41 0.26
CA ASN A 437 -2.93 -25.04 -0.21
C ASN A 437 -4.10 -24.15 0.20
N MET A 438 -5.33 -24.68 0.16
CA MET A 438 -6.52 -24.01 0.70
C MET A 438 -6.42 -23.78 2.20
N MET A 439 -5.90 -24.73 2.96
CA MET A 439 -5.69 -24.59 4.40
C MET A 439 -4.68 -23.47 4.71
N LEU A 440 -3.51 -23.46 4.07
CA LEU A 440 -2.51 -22.39 4.24
C LEU A 440 -3.09 -21.02 3.90
N ARG A 441 -3.80 -20.94 2.77
CA ARG A 441 -4.49 -19.73 2.34
C ARG A 441 -5.51 -19.24 3.37
N GLN A 442 -6.31 -20.17 3.93
CA GLN A 442 -7.37 -19.81 4.86
C GLN A 442 -6.80 -19.42 6.23
N VAL A 443 -5.78 -20.13 6.73
CA VAL A 443 -5.06 -19.76 7.95
C VAL A 443 -4.43 -18.38 7.82
N GLY A 444 -3.71 -18.13 6.71
CA GLY A 444 -3.12 -16.82 6.46
C GLY A 444 -4.15 -15.69 6.39
N LEU A 445 -5.24 -15.90 5.65
CA LEU A 445 -6.32 -14.92 5.53
C LEU A 445 -7.02 -14.62 6.86
N THR A 446 -7.37 -15.65 7.63
CA THR A 446 -8.05 -15.48 8.93
C THR A 446 -7.17 -14.76 9.93
N LEU A 447 -5.89 -15.11 9.99
CA LEU A 447 -4.93 -14.45 10.88
C LEU A 447 -4.76 -12.98 10.54
N PHE A 448 -4.61 -12.68 9.24
CA PHE A 448 -4.55 -11.30 8.74
C PHE A 448 -5.80 -10.50 9.08
N LEU A 449 -6.99 -11.06 8.79
CA LEU A 449 -8.27 -10.36 9.04
C LEU A 449 -8.55 -10.18 10.53
N ALA A 450 -8.18 -11.13 11.38
CA ALA A 450 -8.32 -11.01 12.83
C ALA A 450 -7.45 -9.87 13.39
N ALA A 451 -6.16 -9.87 13.05
CA ALA A 451 -5.24 -8.82 13.46
C ALA A 451 -5.67 -7.44 12.92
N LEU A 452 -6.11 -7.38 11.66
CA LEU A 452 -6.62 -6.17 11.05
C LEU A 452 -7.89 -5.64 11.74
N GLY A 453 -8.86 -6.52 12.03
CA GLY A 453 -10.09 -6.15 12.72
C GLY A 453 -9.82 -5.57 14.11
N LEU A 454 -8.95 -6.22 14.87
CA LEU A 454 -8.54 -5.74 16.19
C LEU A 454 -7.77 -4.40 16.12
N SER A 455 -7.01 -4.15 15.07
CA SER A 455 -6.26 -2.90 14.91
C SER A 455 -7.15 -1.68 14.56
N VAL A 456 -8.29 -1.91 13.91
CA VAL A 456 -9.15 -0.85 13.36
C VAL A 456 -10.32 -0.53 14.29
N GLY A 457 -10.75 -1.48 15.13
CA GLY A 457 -12.01 -1.41 15.83
C GLY A 457 -12.16 -0.24 16.79
N GLU A 458 -11.08 0.26 17.41
CA GLU A 458 -11.13 1.40 18.33
C GLU A 458 -11.63 2.68 17.62
N ASN A 459 -11.21 2.91 16.38
CA ASN A 459 -11.58 4.10 15.60
C ASN A 459 -12.74 3.87 14.62
N PHE A 460 -13.21 2.63 14.46
CA PHE A 460 -14.19 2.28 13.43
C PHE A 460 -15.52 3.00 13.60
N ILE A 461 -16.14 2.88 14.78
CA ILE A 461 -17.45 3.49 15.06
C ILE A 461 -17.38 5.02 14.96
N PRO A 462 -16.42 5.72 15.61
CA PRO A 462 -16.27 7.16 15.46
C PRO A 462 -16.11 7.59 14.00
N THR A 463 -15.27 6.91 13.22
CA THR A 463 -15.04 7.25 11.81
C THR A 463 -16.32 7.09 10.98
N VAL A 464 -17.06 5.99 11.18
CA VAL A 464 -18.32 5.75 10.44
C VAL A 464 -19.35 6.80 10.76
N VAL A 465 -19.53 7.16 12.04
CA VAL A 465 -20.51 8.16 12.49
C VAL A 465 -20.14 9.56 11.98
N ASN A 466 -18.85 9.91 11.95
CA ASN A 466 -18.36 11.22 11.53
C ASN A 466 -18.26 11.41 10.01
N GLY A 467 -19.01 10.64 9.21
CA GLY A 467 -19.09 10.81 7.75
C GLY A 467 -18.67 9.58 6.94
N GLY A 468 -18.02 8.61 7.55
CA GLY A 468 -17.59 7.37 6.89
C GLY A 468 -18.74 6.52 6.35
N TYR A 469 -19.97 6.74 6.77
CA TYR A 469 -21.16 6.09 6.18
C TYR A 469 -21.34 6.43 4.69
N LEU A 470 -20.86 7.58 4.23
CA LEU A 470 -20.88 7.96 2.81
C LEU A 470 -19.98 7.07 1.96
N TRP A 471 -18.93 6.48 2.55
CA TRP A 471 -18.01 5.58 1.86
C TRP A 471 -18.70 4.30 1.38
N ILE A 472 -19.82 3.92 2.00
CA ILE A 472 -20.70 2.83 1.53
C ILE A 472 -21.20 3.13 0.11
N GLY A 473 -21.71 4.36 -0.09
CA GLY A 473 -22.21 4.82 -1.39
C GLY A 473 -21.12 4.94 -2.43
N TYR A 474 -19.95 5.47 -2.05
CA TYR A 474 -18.79 5.56 -2.95
C TYR A 474 -18.27 4.18 -3.35
N GLY A 475 -18.17 3.26 -2.40
CA GLY A 475 -17.83 1.87 -2.68
C GLY A 475 -18.81 1.22 -3.65
N PHE A 476 -20.10 1.45 -3.48
CA PHE A 476 -21.12 0.95 -4.39
C PHE A 476 -20.95 1.50 -5.81
N LEU A 477 -20.64 2.80 -5.96
CA LEU A 477 -20.38 3.39 -7.29
C LEU A 477 -19.12 2.79 -7.95
N ILE A 478 -18.03 2.62 -7.19
CA ILE A 478 -16.79 1.99 -7.68
C ILE A 478 -17.06 0.53 -8.12
N THR A 479 -18.00 -0.16 -7.46
CA THR A 479 -18.41 -1.51 -7.86
C THR A 479 -19.23 -1.51 -9.13
N ILE A 480 -20.33 -0.75 -9.16
CA ILE A 480 -21.39 -0.93 -10.15
C ILE A 480 -21.05 -0.31 -11.50
N ILE A 481 -20.40 0.86 -11.52
CA ILE A 481 -20.13 1.59 -12.77
C ILE A 481 -19.21 0.79 -13.71
N PRO A 482 -18.03 0.30 -13.29
CA PRO A 482 -17.17 -0.49 -14.16
C PRO A 482 -17.83 -1.76 -14.68
N LEU A 483 -18.59 -2.44 -13.81
CA LEU A 483 -19.28 -3.69 -14.16
C LEU A 483 -20.37 -3.48 -15.21
N LEU A 484 -21.18 -2.42 -15.07
CA LEU A 484 -22.23 -2.11 -16.04
C LEU A 484 -21.64 -1.70 -17.39
N ILE A 485 -20.58 -0.87 -17.39
CA ILE A 485 -19.95 -0.43 -18.64
C ILE A 485 -19.35 -1.63 -19.37
N VAL A 486 -18.43 -2.35 -18.75
CA VAL A 486 -17.70 -3.44 -19.40
C VAL A 486 -18.61 -4.64 -19.66
N GLY A 487 -19.53 -4.96 -18.75
CA GLY A 487 -20.50 -6.02 -18.94
C GLY A 487 -21.44 -5.76 -20.13
N SER A 488 -21.88 -4.50 -20.30
CA SER A 488 -22.67 -4.10 -21.45
C SER A 488 -21.91 -4.17 -22.77
N ILE A 489 -20.64 -3.75 -22.76
CA ILE A 489 -19.74 -3.85 -23.93
C ILE A 489 -19.52 -5.32 -24.30
N ALA A 490 -19.21 -6.17 -23.31
CA ALA A 490 -18.96 -7.60 -23.51
C ALA A 490 -20.18 -8.31 -24.11
N TYR A 491 -21.38 -8.02 -23.60
CA TYR A 491 -22.59 -8.64 -24.10
C TYR A 491 -23.01 -8.11 -25.48
N LYS A 492 -23.14 -6.77 -25.62
CA LYS A 492 -23.73 -6.15 -26.80
C LYS A 492 -22.79 -6.04 -28.00
N TRP A 493 -21.52 -5.67 -27.76
CA TRP A 493 -20.58 -5.39 -28.86
C TRP A 493 -19.66 -6.56 -29.17
N LEU A 494 -19.28 -7.34 -28.13
CA LEU A 494 -18.44 -8.52 -28.31
C LEU A 494 -19.25 -9.81 -28.42
N HIS A 495 -20.60 -9.72 -28.37
CA HIS A 495 -21.54 -10.86 -28.50
C HIS A 495 -21.23 -12.04 -27.57
N MET A 496 -20.64 -11.74 -26.38
CA MET A 496 -20.32 -12.78 -25.41
C MET A 496 -21.59 -13.37 -24.82
N ASN A 497 -21.61 -14.68 -24.63
CA ASN A 497 -22.67 -15.34 -23.88
C ASN A 497 -22.82 -14.75 -22.46
N TYR A 498 -24.06 -14.60 -22.00
CA TYR A 498 -24.36 -13.98 -20.71
C TYR A 498 -23.67 -14.66 -19.53
N PHE A 499 -23.55 -15.99 -19.52
CA PHE A 499 -22.85 -16.70 -18.44
C PHE A 499 -21.34 -16.40 -18.41
N ASN A 500 -20.74 -16.16 -19.57
CA ASN A 500 -19.37 -15.69 -19.69
C ASN A 500 -19.24 -14.26 -19.16
N VAL A 501 -20.20 -13.38 -19.42
CA VAL A 501 -20.22 -12.01 -18.89
C VAL A 501 -20.36 -12.01 -17.37
N VAL A 502 -21.23 -12.85 -16.81
CA VAL A 502 -21.38 -13.02 -15.35
C VAL A 502 -20.06 -13.55 -14.76
N GLY A 503 -19.45 -14.55 -15.37
CA GLY A 503 -18.16 -15.10 -14.98
C GLY A 503 -17.02 -14.06 -15.05
N LEU A 504 -17.02 -13.21 -16.10
CA LEU A 504 -16.11 -12.06 -16.21
C LEU A 504 -16.28 -11.09 -15.04
N MET A 505 -17.51 -10.72 -14.70
CA MET A 505 -17.78 -9.79 -13.60
C MET A 505 -17.32 -10.37 -12.25
N VAL A 506 -17.69 -11.64 -11.97
CA VAL A 506 -17.27 -12.32 -10.71
C VAL A 506 -15.75 -12.48 -10.64
N GLY A 507 -15.13 -12.89 -11.76
CA GLY A 507 -13.68 -13.10 -11.85
C GLY A 507 -12.89 -11.79 -11.73
N SER A 508 -13.34 -10.73 -12.38
CA SER A 508 -12.72 -9.42 -12.29
C SER A 508 -12.83 -8.81 -10.90
N MET A 509 -13.90 -9.08 -10.16
CA MET A 509 -14.10 -8.65 -8.78
C MET A 509 -13.42 -9.56 -7.75
N THR A 510 -12.80 -10.66 -8.18
CA THR A 510 -12.20 -11.69 -7.30
C THR A 510 -13.15 -12.20 -6.20
N CYS A 511 -14.46 -12.12 -6.45
CA CYS A 511 -15.52 -12.35 -5.47
C CYS A 511 -16.04 -13.79 -5.52
N ALA A 512 -15.35 -14.70 -4.84
CA ALA A 512 -15.80 -16.09 -4.74
C ALA A 512 -17.20 -16.25 -4.09
N MET A 513 -17.63 -15.27 -3.28
CA MET A 513 -18.91 -15.31 -2.56
C MET A 513 -20.13 -15.10 -3.46
N ALA A 514 -19.96 -14.40 -4.58
CA ALA A 514 -21.03 -14.24 -5.57
C ALA A 514 -21.13 -15.44 -6.56
N LEU A 515 -20.14 -16.34 -6.54
CA LEU A 515 -20.10 -17.48 -7.45
C LEU A 515 -21.29 -18.45 -7.30
N PRO A 516 -21.74 -18.82 -6.08
CA PRO A 516 -22.94 -19.67 -5.93
C PRO A 516 -24.19 -19.06 -6.57
N TYR A 517 -24.36 -17.73 -6.44
CA TYR A 517 -25.46 -17.04 -7.12
C TYR A 517 -25.29 -17.07 -8.65
N ALA A 518 -24.09 -16.80 -9.15
CA ALA A 518 -23.79 -16.85 -10.58
C ALA A 518 -24.04 -18.24 -11.19
N GLN A 519 -23.69 -19.30 -10.44
CA GLN A 519 -23.97 -20.69 -10.82
C GLN A 519 -25.46 -21.04 -10.77
N SER A 520 -26.23 -20.47 -9.84
CA SER A 520 -27.68 -20.71 -9.75
C SER A 520 -28.49 -20.12 -10.91
N LEU A 521 -27.89 -19.28 -11.73
CA LEU A 521 -28.54 -18.75 -12.95
C LEU A 521 -28.68 -19.79 -14.07
N SER A 522 -27.96 -20.91 -14.01
CA SER A 522 -28.05 -22.04 -14.95
C SER A 522 -28.13 -23.36 -14.18
N ASN A 523 -29.02 -24.28 -14.65
CA ASN A 523 -29.21 -25.56 -13.97
C ASN A 523 -28.10 -26.58 -14.26
N ASP A 524 -27.36 -26.46 -15.36
CA ASP A 524 -26.42 -27.49 -15.86
C ASP A 524 -25.03 -26.94 -16.19
N ASN A 525 -24.70 -25.66 -15.81
CA ASN A 525 -23.51 -25.04 -16.38
C ASN A 525 -22.59 -24.39 -15.34
N ASN A 526 -21.34 -24.83 -15.38
CA ASN A 526 -20.26 -24.28 -14.53
C ASN A 526 -19.46 -23.15 -15.22
N GLN A 527 -19.97 -22.57 -16.32
CA GLN A 527 -19.21 -21.62 -17.15
C GLN A 527 -18.77 -20.37 -16.36
N ALA A 528 -19.63 -19.83 -15.48
CA ALA A 528 -19.26 -18.72 -14.62
C ALA A 528 -18.09 -19.09 -13.68
N ALA A 529 -18.06 -20.34 -13.19
CA ALA A 529 -16.95 -20.81 -12.34
C ALA A 529 -15.66 -20.99 -13.16
N VAL A 530 -15.74 -21.47 -14.38
CA VAL A 530 -14.59 -21.61 -15.29
C VAL A 530 -14.01 -20.24 -15.61
N CYS A 531 -14.84 -19.27 -15.99
CA CYS A 531 -14.40 -17.90 -16.23
C CYS A 531 -13.80 -17.27 -14.97
N TYR A 532 -14.41 -17.46 -13.80
CA TYR A 532 -13.87 -17.00 -12.54
C TYR A 532 -12.47 -17.59 -12.28
N ALA A 533 -12.31 -18.90 -12.41
CA ALA A 533 -11.04 -19.57 -12.17
C ALA A 533 -9.94 -19.11 -13.15
N THR A 534 -10.32 -18.80 -14.39
CA THR A 534 -9.41 -18.33 -15.42
C THR A 534 -8.95 -16.88 -15.17
N LEU A 535 -9.85 -16.00 -14.73
CA LEU A 535 -9.61 -14.57 -14.63
C LEU A 535 -9.10 -14.13 -13.27
N SER A 536 -9.58 -14.74 -12.17
CA SER A 536 -9.30 -14.29 -10.83
C SER A 536 -7.81 -14.18 -10.47
N PRO A 537 -6.92 -15.02 -11.00
CA PRO A 537 -5.49 -14.90 -10.75
C PRO A 537 -4.87 -13.62 -11.32
N PHE A 538 -5.15 -13.36 -12.58
CA PHE A 538 -4.66 -12.18 -13.30
C PHE A 538 -5.23 -10.90 -12.68
N THR A 539 -6.51 -10.91 -12.39
CA THR A 539 -7.17 -9.75 -11.77
C THR A 539 -6.71 -9.51 -10.33
N THR A 540 -6.42 -10.55 -9.55
CA THR A 540 -5.82 -10.40 -8.22
C THR A 540 -4.48 -9.68 -8.32
N PHE A 541 -3.61 -10.08 -9.25
CA PHE A 541 -2.34 -9.41 -9.50
C PHE A 541 -2.55 -7.93 -9.87
N LEU A 542 -3.43 -7.63 -10.83
CA LEU A 542 -3.73 -6.25 -11.24
C LEU A 542 -4.26 -5.40 -10.08
N ARG A 543 -5.11 -5.95 -9.21
CA ARG A 543 -5.66 -5.23 -8.07
C ARG A 543 -4.64 -4.95 -6.99
N VAL A 544 -3.71 -5.87 -6.74
CA VAL A 544 -2.56 -5.65 -5.85
C VAL A 544 -1.75 -4.46 -6.38
N MET A 545 -1.40 -4.49 -7.67
CA MET A 545 -0.68 -3.39 -8.31
C MET A 545 -1.44 -2.07 -8.27
N ALA A 546 -2.75 -2.11 -8.54
CA ALA A 546 -3.61 -0.92 -8.50
C ALA A 546 -3.66 -0.29 -7.09
N GLY A 547 -3.83 -1.11 -6.04
CA GLY A 547 -3.82 -0.65 -4.65
C GLY A 547 -2.50 0.01 -4.25
N GLN A 548 -1.37 -0.57 -4.64
CA GLN A 548 -0.05 0.01 -4.41
C GLN A 548 0.16 1.31 -5.20
N LEU A 549 -0.11 1.29 -6.50
CA LEU A 549 0.15 2.43 -7.38
C LEU A 549 -0.69 3.65 -7.03
N ILE A 550 -1.96 3.47 -6.67
CA ILE A 550 -2.82 4.59 -6.23
C ILE A 550 -2.22 5.26 -4.99
N VAL A 551 -1.82 4.48 -3.98
CA VAL A 551 -1.20 5.04 -2.78
C VAL A 551 0.14 5.70 -3.11
N LEU A 552 0.99 5.05 -3.92
CA LEU A 552 2.28 5.59 -4.32
C LEU A 552 2.15 6.91 -5.08
N ILE A 553 1.24 7.00 -6.04
CA ILE A 553 1.08 8.20 -6.88
C ILE A 553 0.50 9.38 -6.10
N PHE A 554 -0.49 9.13 -5.26
CA PHE A 554 -1.25 10.20 -4.61
C PHE A 554 -0.84 10.49 -3.16
N CYS A 555 -0.18 9.55 -2.48
CA CYS A 555 0.30 9.76 -1.10
C CYS A 555 1.81 10.01 -1.02
N SER A 556 2.55 9.90 -2.13
CA SER A 556 3.91 10.43 -2.26
C SER A 556 3.88 11.96 -2.23
N PHE A 557 5.04 12.60 -2.08
CA PHE A 557 5.20 14.04 -1.96
C PHE A 557 4.13 14.84 -2.71
N THR A 558 3.48 15.75 -2.01
CA THR A 558 2.60 16.72 -2.65
C THR A 558 3.44 17.94 -3.00
N ILE A 559 3.79 18.09 -4.26
CA ILE A 559 4.28 19.38 -4.79
C ILE A 559 3.19 20.42 -4.53
N LEU A 560 3.57 21.61 -4.08
CA LEU A 560 2.57 22.66 -3.90
C LEU A 560 1.94 23.04 -5.26
N PRO A 561 0.67 23.46 -5.24
CA PRO A 561 -0.07 23.70 -6.48
C PRO A 561 0.56 24.83 -7.33
N PRO A 562 0.16 24.96 -8.62
CA PRO A 562 0.65 26.03 -9.50
C PRO A 562 0.35 27.46 -9.00
N THR A 563 -0.50 27.60 -8.01
CA THR A 563 -0.72 28.88 -7.30
C THR A 563 0.51 29.33 -6.50
N VAL A 564 1.38 28.38 -6.13
CA VAL A 564 2.66 28.60 -5.43
C VAL A 564 3.83 28.29 -6.34
N ASN A 565 4.00 27.04 -6.80
CA ASN A 565 5.04 26.65 -7.75
C ASN A 565 4.60 26.92 -9.18
N THR A 566 5.37 27.66 -9.92
CA THR A 566 5.04 27.96 -11.32
C THR A 566 5.80 27.03 -12.28
N PRO A 567 5.26 26.72 -13.48
CA PRO A 567 5.91 25.78 -14.40
C PRO A 567 7.29 26.21 -14.90
N GLU A 568 7.54 27.51 -14.97
CA GLU A 568 8.77 28.07 -15.52
C GLU A 568 9.64 28.81 -14.49
N GLY A 569 9.09 29.06 -13.28
CA GLY A 569 9.79 29.71 -12.18
C GLY A 569 10.59 28.73 -11.32
N GLU A 570 11.41 29.29 -10.43
CA GLU A 570 12.02 28.57 -9.34
C GLU A 570 11.46 29.08 -8.02
N GLU A 571 10.94 28.19 -7.18
CA GLU A 571 10.37 28.53 -5.88
C GLU A 571 11.11 27.78 -4.76
N TYR A 572 11.63 28.53 -3.78
CA TYR A 572 12.38 27.97 -2.65
C TYR A 572 12.35 28.85 -1.41
N GLY A 573 13.02 28.44 -0.34
CA GLY A 573 13.07 29.19 0.93
C GLY A 573 11.71 29.36 1.59
N PRO A 574 10.87 28.30 1.72
CA PRO A 574 9.57 28.43 2.35
C PRO A 574 9.72 28.90 3.80
N THR A 575 9.04 29.97 4.17
CA THR A 575 9.00 30.54 5.50
C THR A 575 7.56 30.65 5.95
N LEU A 576 7.17 29.79 6.90
CA LEU A 576 5.80 29.66 7.38
C LEU A 576 5.56 30.53 8.60
N THR A 577 4.42 31.21 8.65
CA THR A 577 3.98 31.86 9.89
C THR A 577 3.55 30.84 10.92
N ILE A 578 3.67 31.18 12.20
CA ILE A 578 3.39 30.25 13.29
C ILE A 578 1.93 29.79 13.38
N ASP A 579 1.01 30.57 12.79
CA ASP A 579 -0.41 30.22 12.67
C ASP A 579 -0.74 29.31 11.47
N ASP A 580 0.29 28.88 10.73
CA ASP A 580 0.23 28.01 9.54
C ASP A 580 -0.64 28.56 8.38
N ASN A 581 -0.97 29.86 8.39
CA ASN A 581 -1.89 30.45 7.42
C ASN A 581 -1.21 31.30 6.34
N THR A 582 0.06 31.62 6.50
CA THR A 582 0.80 32.47 5.54
C THR A 582 2.16 31.83 5.25
N LEU A 583 2.44 31.63 3.97
CA LEU A 583 3.70 31.12 3.45
C LEU A 583 4.40 32.23 2.66
N TYR A 584 5.59 32.63 3.11
CA TYR A 584 6.51 33.44 2.34
C TYR A 584 7.56 32.54 1.66
N PHE A 585 8.04 32.91 0.50
CA PHE A 585 9.04 32.13 -0.23
C PHE A 585 9.75 33.01 -1.29
N VAL A 586 10.84 32.49 -1.82
CA VAL A 586 11.54 33.08 -2.96
C VAL A 586 10.87 32.63 -4.24
N GLY A 587 10.64 33.54 -5.16
CA GLY A 587 10.30 33.25 -6.54
C GLY A 587 11.32 33.89 -7.48
N LEU A 588 11.88 33.10 -8.41
CA LEU A 588 12.81 33.49 -9.43
C LEU A 588 12.23 33.16 -10.80
N ASN A 589 12.41 34.05 -11.79
CA ASN A 589 11.91 33.89 -13.16
C ASN A 589 10.38 33.67 -13.26
N ARG A 590 9.61 34.25 -12.36
CA ARG A 590 8.14 34.21 -12.44
C ARG A 590 7.66 35.31 -13.44
N GLU A 591 6.50 35.08 -14.09
CA GLU A 591 5.93 35.99 -15.09
C GLU A 591 5.68 37.41 -14.56
N ASP A 592 5.39 37.55 -13.27
CA ASP A 592 5.09 38.81 -12.58
C ASP A 592 6.28 39.40 -11.82
N GLY A 593 7.48 38.76 -11.93
CA GLY A 593 8.69 39.08 -11.19
C GLY A 593 9.80 39.74 -12.03
N SER A 594 10.91 40.00 -11.36
CA SER A 594 12.17 40.41 -11.96
C SER A 594 13.06 39.20 -12.29
N ALA A 595 14.17 39.41 -12.97
CA ALA A 595 15.21 38.39 -13.18
C ALA A 595 16.04 38.12 -11.91
N THR A 596 15.69 38.74 -10.78
CA THR A 596 16.30 38.56 -9.45
C THR A 596 15.38 37.73 -8.54
N GLU A 597 15.93 37.30 -7.44
CA GLU A 597 15.17 36.61 -6.37
C GLU A 597 14.22 37.60 -5.70
N ASP A 598 12.93 37.39 -5.82
CA ASP A 598 11.87 38.21 -5.22
C ASP A 598 11.13 37.44 -4.11
N ILE A 599 10.58 38.15 -3.13
CA ILE A 599 9.79 37.56 -2.07
C ILE A 599 8.32 37.55 -2.44
N TYR A 600 7.72 36.34 -2.38
CA TYR A 600 6.32 36.11 -2.61
C TYR A 600 5.60 35.68 -1.33
N VAL A 601 4.29 35.89 -1.28
CA VAL A 601 3.43 35.49 -0.18
C VAL A 601 2.19 34.78 -0.72
N SER A 602 1.85 33.64 -0.12
CA SER A 602 0.59 32.94 -0.33
C SER A 602 -0.14 32.79 1.00
N HIS A 603 -1.46 32.90 0.96
CA HIS A 603 -2.31 32.71 2.13
C HIS A 603 -3.14 31.44 1.96
N ARG A 604 -3.26 30.69 3.05
CA ARG A 604 -4.03 29.45 3.09
C ARG A 604 -5.51 29.76 3.25
N ASP A 605 -6.34 29.20 2.39
CA ASP A 605 -7.80 29.25 2.59
C ASP A 605 -8.17 28.36 3.80
N ARG A 606 -8.76 28.97 4.82
CA ARG A 606 -9.13 28.29 6.06
C ARG A 606 -10.20 27.22 5.89
N ARG A 607 -11.00 27.29 4.82
CA ARG A 607 -12.10 26.36 4.57
C ARG A 607 -11.62 25.12 3.79
N THR A 608 -10.77 25.33 2.79
CA THR A 608 -10.27 24.25 1.92
C THR A 608 -8.92 23.72 2.36
N GLY A 609 -8.15 24.49 3.12
CA GLY A 609 -6.77 24.17 3.50
C GLY A 609 -5.76 24.35 2.35
N GLU A 610 -6.20 24.85 1.20
CA GLU A 610 -5.38 25.04 0.01
C GLU A 610 -4.64 26.39 0.02
N TRP A 611 -3.47 26.43 -0.64
CA TRP A 611 -2.72 27.65 -0.83
C TRP A 611 -3.27 28.48 -1.99
N GLY A 612 -3.59 29.75 -1.71
CA GLY A 612 -4.05 30.72 -2.71
C GLY A 612 -2.93 31.16 -3.66
N THR A 613 -3.30 31.93 -4.70
CA THR A 613 -2.33 32.47 -5.66
C THR A 613 -1.31 33.34 -4.96
N ALA A 614 -0.05 33.04 -5.14
CA ALA A 614 1.04 33.79 -4.58
C ALA A 614 1.14 35.19 -5.21
N ARG A 615 1.55 36.18 -4.40
CA ARG A 615 1.73 37.58 -4.83
C ARG A 615 3.09 38.07 -4.37
N ARG A 616 3.77 38.82 -5.24
CA ARG A 616 5.02 39.51 -4.92
C ARG A 616 4.78 40.49 -3.76
N VAL A 617 5.77 40.66 -2.87
CA VAL A 617 5.74 41.58 -1.72
C VAL A 617 6.63 42.80 -2.05
N PRO A 618 6.08 43.91 -2.63
CA PRO A 618 6.89 45.00 -3.16
C PRO A 618 7.77 45.69 -2.13
N ALA A 619 7.37 45.72 -0.87
CA ALA A 619 8.15 46.34 0.21
C ALA A 619 9.42 45.57 0.58
N LEU A 620 9.46 44.27 0.21
CA LEU A 620 10.56 43.34 0.53
C LEU A 620 11.34 42.92 -0.73
N SER A 621 10.88 43.29 -1.91
CA SER A 621 11.46 42.86 -3.20
C SER A 621 11.91 44.04 -4.03
N ASN A 622 13.15 44.05 -4.48
CA ASN A 622 13.74 45.08 -5.32
C ASN A 622 14.21 44.49 -6.66
N PRO A 623 13.82 45.02 -7.81
CA PRO A 623 14.13 44.44 -9.11
C PRO A 623 15.61 44.37 -9.48
N THR A 624 16.50 44.94 -8.67
CA THR A 624 17.95 44.95 -8.90
C THR A 624 18.76 44.21 -7.85
N ARG A 625 18.11 43.58 -6.87
CA ARG A 625 18.78 42.87 -5.76
C ARG A 625 18.11 41.49 -5.53
N ASN A 626 18.88 40.58 -5.00
CA ASN A 626 18.38 39.28 -4.57
C ASN A 626 17.93 39.33 -3.10
N GLU A 627 16.65 39.04 -2.85
CA GLU A 627 16.08 38.99 -1.51
C GLU A 627 15.39 37.64 -1.25
N ALA A 628 15.65 37.06 -0.10
CA ALA A 628 15.02 35.84 0.33
C ALA A 628 14.49 35.93 1.78
N PRO A 629 13.28 35.45 2.07
CA PRO A 629 12.81 35.33 3.45
C PRO A 629 13.54 34.17 4.08
N THR A 630 13.99 34.34 5.34
CA THR A 630 14.70 33.27 6.07
C THR A 630 13.95 32.83 7.31
N SER A 631 13.32 33.73 8.05
CA SER A 631 12.41 33.38 9.12
C SER A 631 11.49 34.56 9.48
N ILE A 632 10.39 34.23 10.17
CA ILE A 632 9.46 35.21 10.72
C ILE A 632 9.33 34.99 12.23
N SER A 633 9.32 36.10 12.99
CA SER A 633 9.14 36.05 14.46
C SER A 633 7.80 35.40 14.85
N GLY A 634 7.72 34.81 16.04
CA GLY A 634 6.49 34.14 16.50
C GLY A 634 5.28 35.08 16.59
N ASP A 635 5.49 36.39 16.76
CA ASP A 635 4.43 37.40 16.75
C ASP A 635 4.07 37.90 15.34
N GLY A 636 4.75 37.40 14.28
CA GLY A 636 4.54 37.78 12.91
C GLY A 636 4.95 39.20 12.53
N LYS A 637 5.65 39.90 13.40
CA LYS A 637 5.99 41.32 13.21
C LYS A 637 7.40 41.56 12.68
N THR A 638 8.32 40.65 12.85
CA THR A 638 9.70 40.78 12.38
C THR A 638 10.03 39.68 11.41
N MET A 639 10.49 40.01 10.23
CA MET A 639 11.00 39.06 9.25
C MET A 639 12.50 39.21 9.12
N LEU A 640 13.22 38.10 9.20
CA LEU A 640 14.61 38.03 8.82
C LEU A 640 14.75 37.73 7.34
N LEU A 641 15.73 38.33 6.71
CA LEU A 641 15.90 38.33 5.28
C LEU A 641 17.39 38.15 4.92
N PHE A 642 17.62 37.46 3.84
CA PHE A 642 18.87 37.52 3.10
C PHE A 642 18.77 38.63 2.07
N VAL A 643 19.74 39.51 2.00
CA VAL A 643 19.83 40.57 1.00
C VAL A 643 21.29 40.69 0.55
N GLU A 644 21.61 40.34 -0.69
CA GLU A 644 22.95 40.49 -1.30
C GLU A 644 24.10 39.99 -0.37
N GLY A 645 24.00 38.78 0.20
CA GLY A 645 25.03 38.16 1.04
C GLY A 645 25.01 38.60 2.51
N ARG A 646 24.03 39.39 2.94
CA ARG A 646 23.90 39.92 4.30
C ARG A 646 22.57 39.55 4.94
N MET A 647 22.62 39.37 6.26
CA MET A 647 21.40 39.20 7.06
C MET A 647 20.77 40.58 7.35
N CYS A 648 19.52 40.72 7.03
CA CYS A 648 18.70 41.89 7.23
C CYS A 648 17.43 41.57 8.02
N PHE A 649 16.72 42.58 8.46
CA PHE A 649 15.40 42.44 9.06
C PHE A 649 14.45 43.50 8.57
N SER A 650 13.19 43.20 8.52
CA SER A 650 12.06 44.09 8.28
C SER A 650 11.03 43.96 9.37
N VAL A 651 10.36 45.07 9.68
CA VAL A 651 9.30 45.10 10.71
C VAL A 651 7.96 45.40 10.04
N ARG A 652 6.93 44.67 10.46
CA ARG A 652 5.57 44.87 9.97
C ARG A 652 4.87 45.95 10.78
N GLY A 653 4.62 47.08 10.15
CA GLY A 653 3.82 48.19 10.69
C GLY A 653 2.37 48.18 10.16
N PRO A 654 1.57 49.19 10.51
CA PRO A 654 0.21 49.36 10.03
C PRO A 654 0.07 49.49 8.50
N GLN A 655 1.13 49.95 7.82
CA GLN A 655 1.18 50.13 6.35
C GLN A 655 1.86 48.92 5.64
N GLY A 656 2.16 47.83 6.34
CA GLY A 656 2.85 46.67 5.79
C GLY A 656 4.30 46.57 6.27
N TRP A 657 5.12 45.85 5.52
CA TRP A 657 6.53 45.64 5.84
C TRP A 657 7.37 46.91 5.56
N THR A 658 8.34 47.19 6.42
CA THR A 658 9.34 48.23 6.21
C THR A 658 10.41 47.78 5.24
N GLU A 659 11.15 48.72 4.63
CA GLU A 659 12.33 48.36 3.84
C GLU A 659 13.35 47.57 4.71
N PRO A 660 13.98 46.52 4.14
CA PRO A 660 14.96 45.69 4.89
C PRO A 660 16.15 46.51 5.38
N ARG A 661 16.53 46.30 6.65
CA ARG A 661 17.68 46.92 7.29
C ARG A 661 18.68 45.87 7.74
N PRO A 662 19.99 46.07 7.58
CA PRO A 662 21.01 45.12 8.01
C PRO A 662 20.99 44.91 9.54
N LEU A 663 21.27 43.68 9.96
CA LEU A 663 21.51 43.34 11.35
C LEU A 663 22.79 44.02 11.83
N PRO A 664 23.02 44.19 13.17
CA PRO A 664 24.23 44.77 13.73
C PRO A 664 25.52 44.17 13.17
N SER A 665 26.51 44.97 12.88
CA SER A 665 27.74 44.57 12.19
C SER A 665 28.51 43.44 12.90
N HIS A 666 28.46 43.34 14.24
CA HIS A 666 29.11 42.26 14.99
C HIS A 666 28.49 40.90 14.82
N LEU A 667 27.26 40.81 14.26
CA LEU A 667 26.62 39.59 13.84
C LEU A 667 27.07 39.12 12.45
N GLN A 668 27.72 39.98 11.68
CA GLN A 668 28.19 39.64 10.33
C GLN A 668 29.49 38.83 10.45
N LEU A 669 29.44 37.53 10.09
CA LEU A 669 30.61 36.63 10.09
C LEU A 669 30.95 36.22 8.65
N GLY A 670 32.26 36.29 8.32
CA GLY A 670 32.72 35.89 6.98
C GLY A 670 32.23 36.78 5.83
N ASN A 671 32.32 36.22 4.61
CA ASN A 671 31.95 36.93 3.38
C ASN A 671 30.53 36.60 2.91
N TRP A 672 29.93 35.53 3.45
CA TRP A 672 28.61 35.07 3.09
C TRP A 672 27.88 34.54 4.34
N GLN A 673 26.62 34.97 4.48
CA GLN A 673 25.75 34.55 5.57
C GLN A 673 24.32 34.48 5.07
N ALA A 674 23.61 33.43 5.46
CA ALA A 674 22.23 33.24 5.09
C ALA A 674 21.46 32.40 6.11
N ASP A 675 20.25 32.07 5.76
CA ASP A 675 19.39 31.10 6.44
C ASP A 675 19.22 31.44 7.95
N ALA A 676 19.06 32.73 8.26
CA ALA A 676 18.92 33.21 9.62
C ALA A 676 17.54 32.86 10.19
N GLN A 677 17.52 32.29 11.40
CA GLN A 677 16.30 32.01 12.14
C GLN A 677 16.31 32.64 13.52
N LEU A 678 15.24 33.35 13.85
CA LEU A 678 14.97 33.81 15.18
C LEU A 678 14.23 32.72 15.98
N THR A 679 14.67 32.43 17.21
CA THR A 679 13.93 31.52 18.09
C THR A 679 12.52 32.05 18.37
N ALA A 680 11.56 31.19 18.69
CA ALA A 680 10.17 31.57 18.92
C ALA A 680 10.00 32.59 20.08
N ASP A 681 10.89 32.53 21.10
CA ASP A 681 10.94 33.47 22.21
C ASP A 681 11.73 34.76 21.91
N GLY A 682 12.35 34.86 20.73
CA GLY A 682 13.13 36.00 20.28
C GLY A 682 14.47 36.21 20.95
N LYS A 683 14.94 35.23 21.74
CA LYS A 683 16.17 35.37 22.57
C LYS A 683 17.45 34.92 21.89
N ALA A 684 17.36 34.04 20.88
CA ALA A 684 18.52 33.58 20.14
C ALA A 684 18.30 33.67 18.62
N LEU A 685 19.41 33.81 17.90
CA LEU A 685 19.49 33.86 16.46
C LEU A 685 20.42 32.75 15.96
N LEU A 686 19.90 31.83 15.16
CA LEU A 686 20.70 30.83 14.46
C LEU A 686 20.91 31.28 13.03
N PHE A 687 22.07 31.00 12.43
CA PHE A 687 22.31 31.32 11.02
C PHE A 687 23.50 30.52 10.48
N ALA A 688 23.56 30.37 9.17
CA ALA A 688 24.67 29.77 8.46
C ALA A 688 25.65 30.83 7.96
N ALA A 689 26.97 30.59 8.13
CA ALA A 689 28.02 31.48 7.64
C ALA A 689 29.27 30.71 7.17
N ASN A 690 29.95 31.24 6.15
CA ASN A 690 31.24 30.74 5.68
C ASN A 690 32.40 31.37 6.51
N TYR A 691 32.46 31.02 7.76
CA TYR A 691 33.47 31.55 8.69
C TYR A 691 34.36 30.39 9.15
N ALA A 692 35.68 30.47 8.82
CA ALA A 692 36.66 29.53 9.36
C ALA A 692 37.08 29.98 10.75
N ALA A 693 36.99 29.10 11.76
CA ALA A 693 37.65 29.35 13.06
C ALA A 693 39.16 29.34 12.86
N GLU A 694 39.89 29.97 13.81
CA GLU A 694 41.35 30.24 13.72
C GLU A 694 42.24 29.02 13.37
N ASN A 695 41.72 27.79 13.36
CA ASN A 695 42.43 26.52 13.11
C ASN A 695 41.91 25.71 11.94
N GLU A 696 41.00 26.21 11.08
CA GLU A 696 40.43 25.48 9.95
C GLU A 696 41.05 25.94 8.61
N GLU A 697 41.61 25.02 7.82
CA GLU A 697 42.24 25.32 6.52
C GLU A 697 41.26 25.73 5.39
N LYS A 698 39.96 25.46 5.56
CA LYS A 698 38.92 25.82 4.59
C LYS A 698 37.66 26.31 5.31
N ALA A 699 37.13 27.45 4.87
CA ALA A 699 35.84 27.91 5.31
C ALA A 699 34.73 27.05 4.70
N SER A 700 34.13 26.16 5.50
CA SER A 700 32.87 25.51 5.17
C SER A 700 31.68 26.33 5.66
N LEU A 701 30.48 26.05 5.17
CA LEU A 701 29.27 26.64 5.75
C LEU A 701 28.98 25.93 7.08
N ASN A 702 28.94 26.70 8.13
CA ASN A 702 28.68 26.21 9.49
C ASN A 702 27.52 27.00 10.11
N ILE A 703 26.83 26.38 11.08
CA ILE A 703 25.73 27.02 11.81
C ILE A 703 26.31 27.69 13.10
N PHE A 704 25.90 28.94 13.28
CA PHE A 704 26.27 29.77 14.41
C PHE A 704 25.05 30.18 15.20
N VAL A 705 25.24 30.52 16.48
CA VAL A 705 24.22 31.06 17.37
C VAL A 705 24.68 32.36 18.01
N SER A 706 23.77 33.32 18.15
CA SER A 706 23.96 34.54 18.98
C SER A 706 22.75 34.68 19.88
N GLU A 707 23.00 34.99 21.13
CA GLU A 707 21.98 35.17 22.15
C GLU A 707 21.83 36.66 22.52
N ARG A 708 20.61 37.03 22.94
CA ARG A 708 20.38 38.38 23.51
C ARG A 708 20.64 38.41 24.98
N ASP A 709 21.32 39.50 25.43
CA ASP A 709 21.48 39.79 26.85
C ASP A 709 20.15 40.27 27.48
N GLU A 710 20.15 40.46 28.79
CA GLU A 710 18.98 40.96 29.52
C GLU A 710 18.52 42.36 29.07
N GLN A 711 19.39 43.15 28.45
CA GLN A 711 19.09 44.43 27.84
C GLN A 711 18.59 44.33 26.41
N GLY A 712 18.44 43.11 25.87
CA GLY A 712 17.95 42.84 24.52
C GLY A 712 18.99 43.07 23.40
N ARG A 713 20.28 43.20 23.74
CA ARG A 713 21.37 43.38 22.77
C ARG A 713 21.94 42.02 22.35
N TRP A 714 22.25 41.87 21.08
CA TRP A 714 22.88 40.66 20.56
C TRP A 714 24.31 40.48 21.04
N GLY A 715 24.62 39.30 21.54
CA GLY A 715 25.98 38.86 21.87
C GLY A 715 26.82 38.54 20.62
N LYS A 716 28.11 38.24 20.85
CA LYS A 716 29.00 37.78 19.77
C LYS A 716 28.57 36.35 19.34
N PRO A 717 28.42 36.09 18.01
CA PRO A 717 28.08 34.75 17.54
C PRO A 717 29.19 33.73 17.87
N TYR A 718 28.76 32.48 18.11
CA TYR A 718 29.67 31.35 18.34
C TYR A 718 29.11 30.08 17.68
N SER A 719 29.97 29.10 17.41
CA SER A 719 29.61 27.83 16.79
C SER A 719 28.61 27.03 17.61
N ILE A 720 27.61 26.42 16.94
CA ILE A 720 26.61 25.57 17.60
C ILE A 720 27.18 24.21 18.06
N GLY A 721 28.47 23.93 17.81
CA GLY A 721 29.17 22.74 18.25
C GLY A 721 29.46 21.71 17.17
N ALA A 722 30.48 20.87 17.43
CA ALA A 722 31.03 19.90 16.49
C ALA A 722 30.07 18.70 16.19
N VAL A 723 29.05 18.49 17.00
CA VAL A 723 28.02 17.47 16.72
C VAL A 723 27.19 17.87 15.50
N ILE A 724 26.97 19.18 15.33
CA ILE A 724 26.22 19.71 14.20
C ILE A 724 27.15 20.14 13.08
N ASN A 725 28.14 21.01 13.39
CA ASN A 725 29.09 21.50 12.40
C ASN A 725 30.16 20.45 12.12
N THR A 726 30.25 19.98 10.89
CA THR A 726 31.20 18.99 10.40
C THR A 726 32.18 19.64 9.41
N PRO A 727 33.19 18.93 8.90
CA PRO A 727 33.99 19.45 7.77
C PRO A 727 33.19 19.67 6.48
N GLY A 728 31.96 19.17 6.43
CA GLY A 728 31.01 19.36 5.32
C GLY A 728 30.29 20.73 5.40
N MET A 729 29.17 20.82 4.72
CA MET A 729 28.31 22.00 4.65
C MET A 729 27.09 21.79 5.56
N GLU A 730 26.90 22.72 6.50
CA GLU A 730 25.70 22.79 7.32
C GLU A 730 25.00 24.14 7.11
N ARG A 731 23.68 24.08 6.71
CA ARG A 731 22.91 25.27 6.44
C ARG A 731 21.43 25.09 6.75
N SER A 732 20.65 26.13 6.51
CA SER A 732 19.20 26.20 6.65
C SER A 732 18.70 25.66 8.00
N PRO A 733 19.27 26.14 9.14
CA PRO A 733 18.81 25.71 10.44
C PRO A 733 17.37 26.14 10.68
N PHE A 734 16.54 25.22 11.14
CA PHE A 734 15.18 25.46 11.58
C PHE A 734 14.95 24.86 12.96
N LEU A 735 14.96 25.69 13.99
CA LEU A 735 14.60 25.29 15.35
C LEU A 735 13.09 25.40 15.51
N HIS A 736 12.46 24.27 15.80
CA HIS A 736 11.02 24.23 16.06
C HIS A 736 10.66 25.08 17.29
N PRO A 737 9.46 25.66 17.39
CA PRO A 737 9.03 26.45 18.55
C PRO A 737 9.12 25.75 19.92
N ASP A 738 9.29 24.40 19.96
CA ASP A 738 9.60 23.66 21.19
C ASP A 738 10.96 24.03 21.83
N GLY A 739 11.81 24.77 21.11
CA GLY A 739 13.14 25.16 21.55
C GLY A 739 14.16 24.01 21.64
N LYS A 740 13.76 22.80 21.25
CA LYS A 740 14.57 21.58 21.41
C LYS A 740 14.89 20.87 20.10
N THR A 741 13.93 20.82 19.16
CA THR A 741 14.08 20.08 17.91
C THR A 741 14.63 20.98 16.82
N LEU A 742 15.84 20.68 16.33
CA LEU A 742 16.49 21.39 15.23
C LEU A 742 16.50 20.53 13.97
N TYR A 743 16.06 21.09 12.87
CA TYR A 743 16.23 20.58 11.52
C TYR A 743 17.27 21.41 10.79
N PHE A 744 18.08 20.80 9.94
CA PHE A 744 19.08 21.51 9.17
C PHE A 744 19.51 20.70 7.96
N ALA A 745 20.07 21.35 6.94
CA ALA A 745 20.59 20.68 5.76
C ALA A 745 22.09 20.44 5.89
N SER A 746 22.57 19.22 5.50
CA SER A 746 23.98 18.86 5.57
C SER A 746 24.35 17.82 4.52
N ASP A 747 25.60 17.87 4.03
CA ASP A 747 26.25 16.86 3.19
C ASP A 747 27.14 15.88 3.95
N ARG A 748 26.94 15.77 5.28
CA ARG A 748 27.67 14.85 6.15
C ARG A 748 27.57 13.40 5.73
N PRO A 749 28.48 12.50 6.19
CA PRO A 749 28.40 11.08 5.88
C PRO A 749 27.03 10.48 6.23
N GLY A 750 26.42 9.74 5.29
CA GLY A 750 25.06 9.19 5.41
C GLY A 750 23.99 10.00 4.67
N THR A 751 24.40 11.07 3.96
CA THR A 751 23.55 11.81 3.03
C THR A 751 23.22 10.96 1.81
N ILE A 752 21.97 11.03 1.35
CA ILE A 752 21.43 10.28 0.19
C ILE A 752 21.75 11.02 -1.11
N GLY A 753 21.66 12.34 -1.09
CA GLY A 753 21.86 13.22 -2.26
C GLY A 753 23.05 14.16 -2.17
N ASP A 754 22.87 15.40 -2.58
CA ASP A 754 23.85 16.51 -2.49
C ASP A 754 23.79 17.12 -1.08
N LEU A 755 22.61 17.55 -0.65
CA LEU A 755 22.31 18.00 0.71
C LEU A 755 21.03 17.32 1.17
N ASP A 756 21.02 16.80 2.38
CA ASP A 756 19.88 16.18 3.02
C ASP A 756 19.42 16.97 4.25
N ILE A 757 18.15 16.83 4.61
CA ILE A 757 17.62 17.38 5.85
C ILE A 757 17.82 16.37 6.98
N TRP A 758 18.43 16.86 8.07
CA TRP A 758 18.75 16.11 9.28
C TRP A 758 17.97 16.67 10.45
N ILE A 759 17.71 15.83 11.45
CA ILE A 759 17.05 16.20 12.71
C ILE A 759 17.96 15.91 13.89
N THR A 760 17.99 16.81 14.86
CA THR A 760 18.68 16.61 16.15
C THR A 760 17.88 17.24 17.28
N ARG A 761 18.18 16.87 18.51
CA ARG A 761 17.50 17.37 19.69
C ARG A 761 18.49 18.01 20.66
N ARG A 762 18.14 19.18 21.15
CA ARG A 762 18.88 19.89 22.16
C ARG A 762 18.76 19.14 23.49
N LEU A 763 19.89 18.82 24.12
CA LEU A 763 19.94 18.04 25.37
C LEU A 763 19.80 18.87 26.63
N SER A 764 19.97 20.21 26.52
CA SER A 764 19.85 21.14 27.62
C SER A 764 19.34 22.50 27.14
N ASP A 765 18.42 23.10 27.86
CA ASP A 765 17.80 24.38 27.48
C ASP A 765 18.76 25.59 27.58
N THR A 766 19.88 25.46 28.26
CA THR A 766 20.91 26.51 28.38
C THR A 766 22.15 26.27 27.54
N CYS A 767 22.31 25.06 26.98
CA CYS A 767 23.48 24.71 26.21
C CYS A 767 23.16 24.66 24.71
N TRP A 768 23.73 25.54 23.92
CA TRP A 768 23.61 25.56 22.47
C TRP A 768 24.61 24.66 21.74
N THR A 769 25.56 24.07 22.47
CA THR A 769 26.52 23.11 21.91
C THR A 769 26.21 21.66 22.27
N CYS A 770 25.15 21.45 23.07
CA CYS A 770 24.74 20.14 23.59
C CYS A 770 23.56 19.54 22.77
N TRP A 771 23.88 18.79 21.76
CA TRP A 771 22.91 18.19 20.83
C TRP A 771 23.02 16.67 20.81
N SER A 772 21.93 15.98 20.52
CA SER A 772 21.95 14.55 20.20
C SER A 772 22.65 14.34 18.85
N GLU A 773 23.13 13.11 18.59
CA GLU A 773 23.60 12.74 17.27
C GLU A 773 22.50 12.98 16.23
N PRO A 774 22.81 13.73 15.14
CA PRO A 774 21.84 14.00 14.10
C PRO A 774 21.42 12.74 13.35
N GLU A 775 20.12 12.63 13.05
CA GLU A 775 19.55 11.58 12.24
C GLU A 775 19.09 12.12 10.88
N ASN A 776 19.38 11.38 9.79
CA ASN A 776 18.84 11.68 8.48
C ASN A 776 17.32 11.47 8.47
N LEU A 777 16.53 12.39 7.91
CA LEU A 777 15.07 12.24 7.83
C LEU A 777 14.63 11.10 6.88
N GLY A 778 15.58 10.53 6.15
CA GLY A 778 15.37 9.36 5.30
C GLY A 778 14.77 9.66 3.93
N PRO A 779 14.63 8.63 3.08
CA PRO A 779 14.24 8.78 1.68
C PRO A 779 12.78 9.21 1.46
N THR A 780 12.01 9.34 2.53
CA THR A 780 10.65 9.92 2.48
C THR A 780 10.66 11.45 2.39
N ILE A 781 11.79 12.08 2.66
CA ILE A 781 11.97 13.52 2.60
C ILE A 781 13.18 13.85 1.73
N ASN A 782 14.30 13.18 1.99
CA ASN A 782 15.55 13.39 1.28
C ASN A 782 15.62 12.57 -0.01
N THR A 783 16.13 13.18 -1.06
CA THR A 783 16.20 12.62 -2.41
C THR A 783 17.65 12.52 -2.89
N SER A 784 17.86 12.10 -4.12
CA SER A 784 19.19 12.13 -4.75
C SER A 784 19.64 13.54 -5.16
N GLY A 785 18.80 14.55 -4.98
CA GLY A 785 19.08 15.95 -5.26
C GLY A 785 19.55 16.72 -4.04
N ARG A 786 19.35 18.04 -4.10
CA ARG A 786 19.57 18.96 -2.99
C ARG A 786 18.26 19.25 -2.29
N ASP A 787 18.14 18.85 -1.02
CA ASP A 787 16.99 19.07 -0.14
C ASP A 787 17.38 20.06 0.95
N CYS A 788 16.76 21.25 0.98
CA CYS A 788 17.11 22.32 1.92
C CYS A 788 15.95 23.30 2.14
N TRP A 789 16.19 24.34 2.94
CA TRP A 789 15.20 25.34 3.34
C TRP A 789 13.93 24.74 3.92
N TYR A 790 14.13 24.02 5.00
CA TYR A 790 13.06 23.28 5.68
C TYR A 790 12.34 24.18 6.67
N THR A 791 11.02 24.12 6.66
CA THR A 791 10.16 24.68 7.71
C THR A 791 9.05 23.70 8.04
N ILE A 792 8.53 23.74 9.25
CA ILE A 792 7.47 22.84 9.70
C ILE A 792 6.39 23.62 10.41
N SER A 793 5.14 23.16 10.28
CA SER A 793 4.00 23.65 11.03
C SER A 793 4.27 23.64 12.54
N ALA A 794 3.69 24.58 13.26
CA ALA A 794 3.91 24.69 14.70
C ALA A 794 3.38 23.48 15.50
N ASP A 795 2.46 22.70 14.93
CA ASP A 795 2.00 21.42 15.49
C ASP A 795 2.96 20.24 15.18
N GLY A 796 4.03 20.49 14.44
CA GLY A 796 5.05 19.49 14.11
C GLY A 796 4.60 18.39 13.16
N THR A 797 3.45 18.54 12.47
CA THR A 797 2.89 17.49 11.61
C THR A 797 3.25 17.64 10.15
N THR A 798 3.24 18.87 9.63
CA THR A 798 3.40 19.17 8.21
C THR A 798 4.64 20.00 7.96
N ALA A 799 5.55 19.50 7.14
CA ALA A 799 6.74 20.22 6.72
C ALA A 799 6.64 20.73 5.29
N TYR A 800 7.36 21.82 5.03
CA TYR A 800 7.59 22.40 3.73
C TYR A 800 9.09 22.55 3.52
N TYR A 801 9.60 22.22 2.36
CA TYR A 801 11.01 22.33 2.01
C TYR A 801 11.18 22.48 0.51
N ALA A 802 12.31 22.99 0.07
CA ALA A 802 12.61 23.09 -1.34
C ALA A 802 13.48 21.92 -1.79
N GLN A 803 13.11 21.35 -2.93
CA GLN A 803 13.84 20.29 -3.60
C GLN A 803 14.26 20.73 -4.98
N LYS A 804 15.52 20.46 -5.34
CA LYS A 804 16.04 20.71 -6.67
C LYS A 804 15.77 19.55 -7.61
N LYS A 805 15.00 19.81 -8.69
CA LYS A 805 14.72 18.83 -9.74
C LYS A 805 15.25 19.33 -11.07
N GLY A 806 16.35 18.75 -11.54
CA GLY A 806 17.01 19.25 -12.73
C GLY A 806 17.66 20.62 -12.49
N ARG A 807 17.17 21.67 -13.14
CA ARG A 807 17.64 23.07 -12.97
C ARG A 807 16.76 23.91 -12.06
N GLN A 808 15.55 23.45 -11.72
CA GLN A 808 14.54 24.21 -10.99
C GLN A 808 14.41 23.70 -9.55
N HIS A 809 14.06 24.62 -8.64
CA HIS A 809 13.63 24.31 -7.28
C HIS A 809 12.11 24.47 -7.19
N ASP A 810 11.46 23.52 -6.52
CA ASP A 810 10.05 23.55 -6.17
C ASP A 810 9.86 23.38 -4.68
N ILE A 811 8.78 23.93 -4.14
CA ILE A 811 8.40 23.73 -2.74
C ILE A 811 7.48 22.51 -2.63
N TYR A 812 7.88 21.61 -1.77
CA TYR A 812 7.16 20.37 -1.43
C TYR A 812 6.55 20.46 -0.06
N ARG A 813 5.43 19.78 0.10
CA ARG A 813 4.76 19.55 1.37
C ARG A 813 4.84 18.06 1.72
N VAL A 814 5.13 17.75 2.99
CA VAL A 814 5.18 16.38 3.49
C VAL A 814 4.64 16.31 4.91
N GLU A 815 3.92 15.24 5.26
CA GLU A 815 3.62 14.91 6.65
C GLU A 815 4.77 14.12 7.26
N LEU A 816 5.26 14.55 8.42
CA LEU A 816 6.33 13.84 9.10
C LEU A 816 5.84 12.56 9.79
N PRO A 817 6.64 11.48 9.74
CA PRO A 817 6.48 10.33 10.61
C PRO A 817 6.51 10.73 12.09
N LYS A 818 5.76 10.04 12.94
CA LYS A 818 5.60 10.40 14.36
C LYS A 818 6.92 10.45 15.13
N ASP A 819 7.85 9.56 14.83
CA ASP A 819 9.19 9.47 15.42
C ASP A 819 10.11 10.64 15.01
N LYS A 820 9.79 11.34 13.93
CA LYS A 820 10.53 12.50 13.40
C LYS A 820 9.87 13.84 13.75
N ARG A 821 8.76 13.80 14.48
CA ARG A 821 8.06 15.02 14.92
C ARG A 821 8.71 15.60 16.18
N PRO A 822 8.58 16.93 16.38
CA PRO A 822 8.92 17.55 17.65
C PRO A 822 8.14 16.92 18.81
N GLU A 823 8.68 17.03 20.02
CA GLU A 823 7.98 16.61 21.23
C GLU A 823 6.77 17.51 21.47
N THR A 824 5.57 16.95 21.34
CA THR A 824 4.31 17.63 21.60
C THR A 824 3.47 16.78 22.53
N ILE A 825 2.53 17.38 23.26
CA ILE A 825 1.59 16.62 24.09
C ILE A 825 0.71 15.79 23.17
N THR A 826 0.90 14.47 23.14
CA THR A 826 0.13 13.55 22.28
C THR A 826 -1.07 12.95 22.99
N VAL A 827 -0.98 12.79 24.30
CA VAL A 827 -2.04 12.24 25.17
C VAL A 827 -2.04 12.95 26.50
N LEU A 828 -3.18 13.40 26.97
CA LEU A 828 -3.35 13.88 28.32
C LEU A 828 -3.50 12.67 29.26
N LYS A 829 -2.71 12.62 30.32
CA LYS A 829 -2.75 11.52 31.30
C LYS A 829 -3.76 11.81 32.40
N THR A 830 -4.57 10.82 32.74
CA THR A 830 -5.58 10.93 33.82
C THR A 830 -4.88 11.02 35.17
N ARG A 831 -5.19 12.04 35.96
CA ARG A 831 -4.67 12.30 37.29
C ARG A 831 -3.17 12.57 37.40
N GLU A 832 -2.45 12.64 36.29
CA GLU A 832 -1.07 13.13 36.25
C GLU A 832 -1.04 14.57 35.76
N ALA A 833 -0.29 15.42 36.41
CA ALA A 833 -0.05 16.78 35.96
C ALA A 833 0.98 16.75 34.82
N VAL A 834 0.63 17.26 33.66
CA VAL A 834 1.50 17.36 32.49
C VAL A 834 1.76 18.83 32.22
N ALA A 835 3.02 19.24 32.21
CA ALA A 835 3.39 20.60 31.83
C ALA A 835 3.03 20.80 30.33
N ILE A 836 2.37 21.92 30.03
CA ILE A 836 2.08 22.28 28.65
C ILE A 836 3.40 22.74 28.02
N ASN A 837 3.96 21.88 27.19
CA ASN A 837 5.18 22.18 26.43
C ASN A 837 4.91 23.33 25.47
N ASN A 838 5.91 24.14 25.18
CA ASN A 838 5.83 25.27 24.25
C ASN A 838 4.85 26.37 24.65
N LEU A 839 4.43 26.41 25.90
CA LEU A 839 3.58 27.48 26.39
C LEU A 839 4.47 28.68 26.82
N LEU A 840 4.53 29.66 25.96
CA LEU A 840 5.33 30.86 26.11
C LEU A 840 4.43 32.07 26.42
N PHE A 841 4.89 32.91 27.37
CA PHE A 841 4.26 34.17 27.72
C PHE A 841 5.22 35.34 27.52
N GLU A 842 4.68 36.54 27.29
CA GLU A 842 5.50 37.74 27.39
C GLU A 842 6.11 37.85 28.81
N THR A 843 7.37 38.32 28.89
CA THR A 843 8.09 38.40 30.15
C THR A 843 7.33 39.24 31.19
N GLY A 844 7.03 38.64 32.34
CA GLY A 844 6.31 39.29 33.44
C GLY A 844 4.81 39.51 33.17
N LYS A 845 4.23 38.97 32.09
CA LYS A 845 2.83 39.14 31.72
C LYS A 845 2.10 37.77 31.56
N ASP A 846 0.79 37.86 31.43
CA ASP A 846 -0.13 36.76 31.17
C ASP A 846 -0.50 36.65 29.66
N ILE A 847 0.17 37.40 28.78
CA ILE A 847 -0.07 37.40 27.34
C ILE A 847 0.61 36.18 26.75
N ILE A 848 -0.21 35.26 26.18
CA ILE A 848 0.25 34.06 25.51
C ILE A 848 0.88 34.46 24.16
N LEU A 849 2.10 33.99 23.91
CA LEU A 849 2.76 34.23 22.63
C LEU A 849 2.11 33.39 21.51
N PRO A 850 2.03 33.90 20.27
CA PRO A 850 1.44 33.19 19.14
C PRO A 850 2.03 31.81 18.92
N ALA A 851 3.31 31.60 19.25
CA ALA A 851 3.98 30.30 19.18
C ALA A 851 3.29 29.18 19.99
N SER A 852 2.55 29.52 21.03
CA SER A 852 1.85 28.58 21.91
C SER A 852 0.45 28.22 21.43
N LEU A 853 -0.13 28.98 20.51
CA LEU A 853 -1.52 28.84 20.08
C LEU A 853 -1.81 27.49 19.40
N PRO A 854 -0.95 26.94 18.52
CA PRO A 854 -1.18 25.64 17.91
C PRO A 854 -1.23 24.48 18.91
N GLU A 855 -0.35 24.51 19.94
CA GLU A 855 -0.34 23.51 21.00
C GLU A 855 -1.61 23.59 21.85
N LEU A 856 -2.04 24.79 22.21
CA LEU A 856 -3.29 25.01 22.94
C LEU A 856 -4.52 24.59 22.09
N LYS A 857 -4.50 24.80 20.78
CA LYS A 857 -5.53 24.32 19.88
C LYS A 857 -5.62 22.80 19.92
N ARG A 858 -4.48 22.13 19.84
CA ARG A 858 -4.41 20.66 19.87
C ARG A 858 -4.89 20.08 21.20
N ILE A 859 -4.54 20.73 22.32
CA ILE A 859 -5.05 20.39 23.65
C ILE A 859 -6.56 20.59 23.72
N ALA A 860 -7.08 21.69 23.17
CA ALA A 860 -8.50 21.95 23.11
C ALA A 860 -9.23 20.87 22.30
N ASP A 861 -8.70 20.47 21.14
CA ASP A 861 -9.27 19.40 20.31
C ASP A 861 -9.33 18.06 21.05
N LEU A 862 -8.31 17.73 21.86
CA LEU A 862 -8.32 16.54 22.73
C LEU A 862 -9.40 16.65 23.83
N ILE A 863 -9.50 17.81 24.50
CA ILE A 863 -10.51 18.05 25.53
C ILE A 863 -11.92 17.90 24.97
N VAL A 864 -12.17 18.49 23.81
CA VAL A 864 -13.48 18.44 23.14
C VAL A 864 -13.79 17.03 22.65
N ALA A 865 -12.84 16.37 21.98
CA ALA A 865 -13.03 15.03 21.40
C ALA A 865 -13.34 13.96 22.44
N TYR A 866 -12.72 14.06 23.61
CA TYR A 866 -12.86 13.07 24.69
C TYR A 866 -13.76 13.51 25.84
N GLY A 867 -14.30 14.75 25.81
CA GLY A 867 -15.16 15.28 26.87
C GLY A 867 -14.46 15.44 28.22
N TYR A 868 -13.14 15.69 28.21
CA TYR A 868 -12.36 15.77 29.43
C TYR A 868 -12.75 16.99 30.28
N LYS A 869 -12.76 16.80 31.62
CA LYS A 869 -12.68 17.89 32.59
C LYS A 869 -11.22 18.07 33.00
N VAL A 870 -10.71 19.28 32.91
CA VAL A 870 -9.27 19.54 33.13
C VAL A 870 -9.05 20.62 34.19
N HIS A 871 -7.95 20.46 34.92
CA HIS A 871 -7.42 21.42 35.86
C HIS A 871 -6.13 22.03 35.34
N LEU A 872 -6.08 23.35 35.22
CA LEU A 872 -4.90 24.11 34.83
C LEU A 872 -4.24 24.67 36.08
N ALA A 873 -2.97 24.36 36.29
CA ALA A 873 -2.15 24.83 37.42
C ALA A 873 -1.07 25.78 36.91
N GLY A 874 -1.15 27.04 37.24
CA GLY A 874 -0.13 28.04 36.91
C GLY A 874 0.97 28.13 37.98
N HIS A 875 2.24 28.23 37.55
CA HIS A 875 3.40 28.32 38.42
C HIS A 875 4.35 29.44 37.96
N THR A 876 5.09 29.98 38.91
CA THR A 876 6.19 30.95 38.68
C THR A 876 7.48 30.44 39.29
N ASP A 877 8.58 31.12 39.01
CA ASP A 877 9.82 31.05 39.78
C ASP A 877 9.70 31.90 41.07
N ASN A 878 10.76 31.95 41.87
CA ASN A 878 10.82 32.69 43.12
C ASN A 878 11.24 34.16 42.92
N VAL A 879 11.32 34.67 41.72
CA VAL A 879 11.67 36.07 41.45
C VAL A 879 10.42 36.94 41.63
N GLY A 880 10.51 37.90 42.55
CA GLY A 880 9.40 38.78 42.88
C GLY A 880 8.78 38.50 44.26
N SER A 881 7.71 39.19 44.61
CA SER A 881 6.97 38.94 45.86
C SER A 881 6.01 37.74 45.70
N ALA A 882 5.79 36.99 46.78
CA ALA A 882 4.86 35.87 46.79
C ALA A 882 3.45 36.27 46.31
N THR A 883 2.98 37.45 46.68
CA THR A 883 1.69 38.01 46.22
C THR A 883 1.68 38.30 44.72
N SER A 884 2.79 38.85 44.20
CA SER A 884 2.90 39.09 42.74
C SER A 884 2.97 37.79 41.97
N ASN A 885 3.73 36.80 42.44
CA ASN A 885 3.87 35.45 41.82
C ASN A 885 2.54 34.71 41.86
N GLN A 886 1.76 34.80 42.96
CA GLN A 886 0.43 34.22 43.04
C GLN A 886 -0.53 34.86 42.02
N ALA A 887 -0.52 36.19 41.89
CA ALA A 887 -1.35 36.89 40.94
C ALA A 887 -0.97 36.58 39.48
N LEU A 888 0.30 36.54 39.17
CA LEU A 888 0.81 36.24 37.82
C LEU A 888 0.51 34.81 37.40
N SER A 889 0.69 33.83 38.30
CA SER A 889 0.37 32.44 38.02
C SER A 889 -1.09 32.21 37.79
N GLN A 890 -1.99 32.86 38.58
CA GLN A 890 -3.44 32.83 38.36
C GLN A 890 -3.82 33.44 37.00
N ALA A 891 -3.27 34.62 36.68
CA ALA A 891 -3.57 35.31 35.44
C ALA A 891 -3.13 34.47 34.22
N ARG A 892 -1.98 33.76 34.28
CA ARG A 892 -1.52 32.85 33.24
C ARG A 892 -2.42 31.63 33.06
N ALA A 893 -2.84 30.98 34.16
CA ALA A 893 -3.77 29.85 34.09
C ALA A 893 -5.14 30.26 33.49
N GLU A 894 -5.62 31.46 33.88
CA GLU A 894 -6.84 32.03 33.30
C GLU A 894 -6.69 32.42 31.83
N ALA A 895 -5.52 32.89 31.40
CA ALA A 895 -5.25 33.20 30.00
C ALA A 895 -5.31 31.92 29.13
N VAL A 896 -4.72 30.81 29.62
CA VAL A 896 -4.82 29.51 28.97
C VAL A 896 -6.26 29.02 28.91
N LYS A 897 -7.01 29.13 30.02
CA LYS A 897 -8.43 28.79 30.04
C LYS A 897 -9.22 29.57 28.99
N ARG A 898 -9.05 30.90 28.93
CA ARG A 898 -9.71 31.76 27.94
C ARG A 898 -9.40 31.27 26.49
N GLN A 899 -8.14 30.92 26.22
CA GLN A 899 -7.72 30.47 24.91
C GLN A 899 -8.32 29.11 24.55
N LEU A 900 -8.37 28.15 25.47
CA LEU A 900 -9.01 26.84 25.26
C LEU A 900 -10.52 26.99 25.02
N VAL A 901 -11.18 27.91 25.68
CA VAL A 901 -12.62 28.23 25.45
C VAL A 901 -12.82 28.83 24.06
N ILE A 902 -11.92 29.71 23.59
CA ILE A 902 -11.98 30.26 22.23
C ILE A 902 -11.87 29.11 21.20
N TYR A 903 -11.12 28.04 21.49
CA TYR A 903 -10.97 26.87 20.65
C TYR A 903 -12.08 25.81 20.80
N GLY A 904 -13.17 26.12 21.55
CA GLY A 904 -14.39 25.33 21.62
C GLY A 904 -14.58 24.48 22.86
N CYS A 905 -13.67 24.56 23.84
CA CYS A 905 -13.90 23.92 25.15
C CYS A 905 -15.03 24.60 25.93
N THR A 906 -15.81 23.82 26.67
CA THR A 906 -16.84 24.40 27.57
C THR A 906 -16.18 25.02 28.80
N PRO A 907 -16.54 26.24 29.22
CA PRO A 907 -15.94 26.91 30.36
C PRO A 907 -15.98 26.10 31.67
N GLU A 908 -17.06 25.30 31.84
CA GLU A 908 -17.31 24.45 32.99
C GLU A 908 -16.42 23.20 33.03
N SER A 909 -15.83 22.82 31.90
CA SER A 909 -14.88 21.70 31.81
C SER A 909 -13.48 22.08 32.25
N ILE A 910 -13.18 23.37 32.49
CA ILE A 910 -11.86 23.86 32.77
C ILE A 910 -11.81 24.62 34.09
N THR A 911 -11.04 24.13 35.04
CA THR A 911 -10.68 24.87 36.27
C THR A 911 -9.27 25.44 36.14
N ALA A 912 -9.04 26.69 36.56
CA ALA A 912 -7.74 27.36 36.48
C ALA A 912 -7.34 27.89 37.86
N VAL A 913 -6.18 27.49 38.34
CA VAL A 913 -5.65 27.89 39.66
C VAL A 913 -4.17 28.26 39.56
N GLY A 914 -3.79 29.38 40.10
CA GLY A 914 -2.38 29.77 40.26
C GLY A 914 -1.83 29.29 41.62
N TYR A 915 -0.60 28.84 41.60
CA TYR A 915 0.11 28.36 42.80
C TYR A 915 1.35 29.20 43.09
N GLY A 916 1.61 30.29 42.35
CA GLY A 916 2.79 31.11 42.53
C GLY A 916 4.08 30.27 42.47
N ASP A 917 5.02 30.58 43.34
CA ASP A 917 6.31 29.89 43.50
C ASP A 917 6.30 28.78 44.56
N THR A 918 5.09 28.38 45.04
CA THR A 918 4.95 27.43 46.16
C THR A 918 5.21 25.96 45.77
N ARG A 919 5.21 25.64 44.47
CA ARG A 919 5.37 24.27 43.94
C ARG A 919 6.49 24.19 42.89
N PRO A 920 7.75 24.41 43.26
CA PRO A 920 8.85 24.29 42.31
C PRO A 920 9.08 22.84 41.94
N VAL A 921 9.38 22.59 40.64
CA VAL A 921 9.78 21.29 40.12
C VAL A 921 11.28 21.18 39.88
N ALA A 922 11.98 22.32 39.90
CA ALA A 922 13.42 22.42 39.77
C ALA A 922 13.98 23.48 40.74
N SER A 923 15.30 23.51 40.90
CA SER A 923 15.94 24.49 41.78
C SER A 923 15.78 25.91 41.24
N ASN A 924 15.34 26.84 42.10
CA ASN A 924 15.26 28.25 41.77
C ASN A 924 16.63 28.98 41.80
N GLU A 925 17.70 28.29 42.18
CA GLU A 925 19.06 28.89 42.23
C GLU A 925 19.67 29.05 40.83
N THR A 926 19.27 28.20 39.89
CA THR A 926 19.73 28.25 38.50
C THR A 926 18.66 28.87 37.59
N GLU A 927 19.05 29.54 36.51
CA GLU A 927 18.08 30.07 35.52
C GLU A 927 17.28 28.98 34.86
N ASP A 928 17.89 27.84 34.56
CA ASP A 928 17.22 26.67 34.01
C ASP A 928 16.11 26.16 34.93
N GLY A 929 16.44 26.04 36.21
CA GLY A 929 15.45 25.61 37.19
C GLY A 929 14.30 26.62 37.35
N ARG A 930 14.60 27.91 37.31
CA ARG A 930 13.59 28.98 37.31
C ARG A 930 12.70 28.87 36.03
N GLN A 931 13.30 28.60 34.86
CA GLN A 931 12.55 28.42 33.63
C GLN A 931 11.61 27.22 33.70
N CYS A 932 12.04 26.08 34.24
CA CYS A 932 11.19 24.92 34.47
C CYS A 932 10.05 25.23 35.46
N ASN A 933 10.25 26.13 36.39
CA ASN A 933 9.24 26.52 37.35
C ASN A 933 8.20 27.48 36.75
N ARG A 934 8.54 28.28 35.75
CA ARG A 934 7.61 29.15 35.00
C ARG A 934 6.77 28.32 33.98
N ARG A 935 5.78 27.59 34.46
CA ARG A 935 4.99 26.65 33.66
C ARG A 935 3.49 26.72 33.96
N VAL A 936 2.69 26.17 33.07
CA VAL A 936 1.30 25.80 33.33
C VAL A 936 1.16 24.30 33.10
N GLU A 937 0.61 23.61 34.08
CA GLU A 937 0.32 22.18 34.02
C GLU A 937 -1.17 21.95 33.72
N ILE A 938 -1.46 20.87 33.01
CA ILE A 938 -2.81 20.39 32.77
C ILE A 938 -2.97 18.99 33.35
N THR A 939 -4.08 18.77 34.05
CA THR A 939 -4.45 17.48 34.64
C THR A 939 -5.89 17.15 34.29
N ILE A 940 -6.19 15.93 33.85
CA ILE A 940 -7.56 15.44 33.67
C ILE A 940 -8.11 15.08 35.04
N GLN A 941 -9.31 15.63 35.37
CA GLN A 941 -10.02 15.41 36.62
C GLN A 941 -10.85 14.12 36.62
#